data_2851f59c867781202017d7fcc471abdb
#
_entry.id   2851f59c867781202017d7fcc471abdb
#
_cell.length_a   1.000
_cell.length_b   1.000
_cell.length_c   1.000
_cell.angle_alpha   90.00
_cell.angle_beta   90.00
_cell.angle_gamma   90.00
#
_symmetry.space_group_name_H-M   'P 1'
#
loop_
_entity.id
_entity.type
_entity.pdbx_description
1 polymer ?
#
loop_
_entity_poly.entity_id
_entity_poly.type
_entity_poly.pdbx_seq_one_letter_code
_entity_poly.pdbx_strand_id
1 'polypeptide(L)'
;MSTQTPDTLEWTDLDRRAVDTARLLAADAVQKVGNGHPGTAMALAPAAYTIFQKVMRHDPADPEWTGRDRFVLSPGHTSLTLYTQLYLAGYELELDDLKAFRTQGSKTPGHPEYGHTAGVETTTGPLGQGVANAVGMAMAARYERGLFDPDAPAGESPFDHTIWAIVSDGDLQEGVSAEASSLAGHQKLGNLVFLYDDNHISIEGDTATAFSEDVLKRYEAYGWHTQRIEPAENGDVDVHALYAALRAAQAETGRPSIIAMRTIIAWPAPNAQNTEAAHGSALGEDEVAATKRVLGFDPEKSFQVDADVLAHTRAALDRGAEAHAAWDKQIAVWRAERPERAELFDRIVAGRLPEGWEEALPVFEEGKSVATRAASGKVLQSLGAVVPELWGGSADLAGSNNTTIDKTSSFLPEGNPLPGANPYGRTVHFGIREFAMAAEMNGIALHGNTRVYGGTFLVFSDYMRNAVRMSALMQLPVTYVWTHDSIGLGEDGPTHQPVEHLAALRAIPGLNVVRPADANETAAAWAEILKRHATRPAPHGLALTRQGVPTYAPNPDAAKGGYVLRESSTDTPEVIIIATGSEVQLAVAARERLEAEGIGTRVVSMPSVEWFEEQPRAYRDSVLPPEVRARVAVEAGIGLTWYRFTGDAGRIVSLEHFGASADAATLFAEYGFTPENVAAAARESLAAVRG
;
A
#
# COMPACT_ATOMS: atom_id res chain seq x y z
N MET A 1 7.49 -35.90 4.49
CA MET A 1 7.80 -36.34 3.11
C MET A 1 7.38 -35.20 2.22
N SER A 2 8.33 -34.54 1.57
CA SER A 2 8.03 -33.51 0.58
C SER A 2 7.19 -34.17 -0.51
N THR A 3 5.97 -33.70 -0.73
CA THR A 3 5.22 -34.01 -1.96
C THR A 3 5.96 -33.28 -3.07
N GLN A 4 7.01 -33.92 -3.63
CA GLN A 4 7.70 -33.39 -4.80
C GLN A 4 6.65 -33.28 -5.91
N THR A 5 6.39 -32.07 -6.34
CA THR A 5 5.64 -31.82 -7.57
C THR A 5 6.35 -32.57 -8.69
N PRO A 6 5.64 -33.28 -9.59
CA PRO A 6 6.28 -34.09 -10.63
C PRO A 6 7.24 -33.27 -11.50
N ASP A 7 8.40 -33.82 -11.85
CA ASP A 7 9.37 -33.18 -12.76
C ASP A 7 8.82 -32.93 -14.17
N THR A 8 7.72 -33.62 -14.53
CA THR A 8 7.03 -33.49 -15.82
C THR A 8 5.56 -33.13 -15.61
N LEU A 9 5.08 -32.16 -16.41
CA LEU A 9 3.68 -31.78 -16.40
C LEU A 9 2.78 -32.88 -16.94
N GLU A 10 1.82 -33.33 -16.16
CA GLU A 10 0.68 -34.09 -16.65
C GLU A 10 -0.40 -33.12 -17.12
N TRP A 11 -0.70 -33.14 -18.44
CA TRP A 11 -1.69 -32.24 -19.05
C TRP A 11 -2.72 -33.07 -19.82
N THR A 12 -3.90 -33.20 -19.25
CA THR A 12 -4.99 -34.03 -19.72
C THR A 12 -5.95 -33.31 -20.67
N ASP A 13 -6.90 -34.01 -21.25
CA ASP A 13 -7.99 -33.40 -22.02
C ASP A 13 -8.90 -32.56 -21.13
N LEU A 14 -9.06 -32.92 -19.83
CA LEU A 14 -9.80 -32.12 -18.86
C LEU A 14 -9.09 -30.80 -18.53
N ASP A 15 -7.75 -30.80 -18.42
CA ASP A 15 -6.99 -29.57 -18.25
C ASP A 15 -7.19 -28.61 -19.43
N ARG A 16 -7.09 -29.13 -20.66
CA ARG A 16 -7.34 -28.35 -21.89
C ARG A 16 -8.76 -27.78 -21.90
N ARG A 17 -9.76 -28.62 -21.61
CA ARG A 17 -11.15 -28.22 -21.57
C ARG A 17 -11.44 -27.18 -20.47
N ALA A 18 -10.75 -27.26 -19.33
CA ALA A 18 -10.85 -26.29 -18.24
C ALA A 18 -10.28 -24.92 -18.64
N VAL A 19 -9.15 -24.91 -19.32
CA VAL A 19 -8.56 -23.67 -19.87
C VAL A 19 -9.52 -23.02 -20.88
N ASP A 20 -10.09 -23.80 -21.80
CA ASP A 20 -11.05 -23.29 -22.79
C ASP A 20 -12.35 -22.81 -22.13
N THR A 21 -12.78 -23.46 -21.04
CA THR A 21 -13.89 -23.00 -20.20
C THR A 21 -13.56 -21.63 -19.59
N ALA A 22 -12.36 -21.43 -19.03
CA ALA A 22 -11.95 -20.15 -18.46
C ALA A 22 -11.96 -19.03 -19.52
N ARG A 23 -11.44 -19.29 -20.73
CA ARG A 23 -11.49 -18.35 -21.87
C ARG A 23 -12.91 -17.90 -22.19
N LEU A 24 -13.81 -18.86 -22.32
CA LEU A 24 -15.20 -18.58 -22.69
C LEU A 24 -16.00 -17.93 -21.56
N LEU A 25 -15.74 -18.27 -20.30
CA LEU A 25 -16.34 -17.58 -19.15
C LEU A 25 -15.94 -16.09 -19.14
N ALA A 26 -14.66 -15.78 -19.45
CA ALA A 26 -14.19 -14.40 -19.56
C ALA A 26 -14.87 -13.66 -20.73
N ALA A 27 -14.93 -14.28 -21.91
CA ALA A 27 -15.60 -13.71 -23.07
C ALA A 27 -17.11 -13.50 -22.83
N ASP A 28 -17.81 -14.48 -22.28
CA ASP A 28 -19.24 -14.41 -21.98
C ASP A 28 -19.55 -13.35 -20.92
N ALA A 29 -18.73 -13.21 -19.87
CA ALA A 29 -18.92 -12.22 -18.82
C ALA A 29 -18.82 -10.79 -19.38
N VAL A 30 -17.80 -10.51 -20.20
CA VAL A 30 -17.63 -9.21 -20.86
C VAL A 30 -18.73 -8.97 -21.88
N GLN A 31 -19.12 -9.97 -22.67
CA GLN A 31 -20.17 -9.86 -23.67
C GLN A 31 -21.51 -9.53 -23.02
N LYS A 32 -21.83 -10.19 -21.90
CA LYS A 32 -23.08 -9.97 -21.17
C LYS A 32 -23.22 -8.55 -20.64
N VAL A 33 -22.14 -7.98 -20.08
CA VAL A 33 -22.18 -6.62 -19.50
C VAL A 33 -21.93 -5.53 -20.56
N GLY A 34 -21.36 -5.91 -21.71
CA GLY A 34 -21.08 -5.01 -22.84
C GLY A 34 -19.82 -4.17 -22.70
N ASN A 35 -19.02 -4.37 -21.65
CA ASN A 35 -17.75 -3.69 -21.45
C ASN A 35 -16.78 -4.52 -20.60
N GLY A 36 -15.48 -4.37 -20.83
CA GLY A 36 -14.43 -5.09 -20.11
C GLY A 36 -13.27 -5.49 -21.02
N HIS A 37 -12.38 -6.35 -20.52
CA HIS A 37 -11.13 -6.71 -21.18
C HIS A 37 -11.06 -8.24 -21.38
N PRO A 38 -11.70 -8.79 -22.44
CA PRO A 38 -11.76 -10.24 -22.62
C PRO A 38 -10.47 -10.83 -23.20
N GLY A 39 -9.79 -10.09 -24.09
CA GLY A 39 -8.71 -10.63 -24.93
C GLY A 39 -7.52 -11.14 -24.12
N THR A 40 -7.04 -10.35 -23.17
CA THR A 40 -5.93 -10.74 -22.28
C THR A 40 -6.34 -11.90 -21.38
N ALA A 41 -7.58 -11.90 -20.85
CA ALA A 41 -8.07 -13.01 -20.02
C ALA A 41 -8.14 -14.34 -20.79
N MET A 42 -8.49 -14.28 -22.09
CA MET A 42 -8.47 -15.45 -22.96
C MET A 42 -7.03 -15.96 -23.22
N ALA A 43 -6.11 -15.06 -23.54
CA ALA A 43 -4.72 -15.39 -23.80
C ALA A 43 -4.01 -15.96 -22.57
N LEU A 44 -4.26 -15.40 -21.39
CA LEU A 44 -3.64 -15.79 -20.14
C LEU A 44 -4.28 -17.00 -19.43
N ALA A 45 -5.41 -17.51 -19.93
CA ALA A 45 -6.10 -18.63 -19.29
C ALA A 45 -5.21 -19.85 -19.05
N PRO A 46 -4.35 -20.32 -20.00
CA PRO A 46 -3.44 -21.44 -19.77
C PRO A 46 -2.41 -21.13 -18.66
N ALA A 47 -1.92 -19.90 -18.63
CA ALA A 47 -0.91 -19.47 -17.66
C ALA A 47 -1.46 -19.42 -16.25
N ALA A 48 -2.57 -18.72 -16.05
CA ALA A 48 -3.24 -18.65 -14.77
C ALA A 48 -3.69 -20.04 -14.27
N TYR A 49 -4.24 -20.86 -15.15
CA TYR A 49 -4.59 -22.25 -14.85
C TYR A 49 -3.37 -23.05 -14.38
N THR A 50 -2.24 -22.98 -15.09
CA THR A 50 -1.02 -23.70 -14.71
C THR A 50 -0.53 -23.27 -13.33
N ILE A 51 -0.56 -21.97 -13.01
CA ILE A 51 -0.18 -21.48 -11.68
C ILE A 51 -1.12 -22.06 -10.63
N PHE A 52 -2.44 -21.88 -10.75
CA PHE A 52 -3.42 -22.27 -9.74
C PHE A 52 -3.58 -23.79 -9.58
N GLN A 53 -3.51 -24.54 -10.67
CA GLN A 53 -3.80 -25.98 -10.65
C GLN A 53 -2.58 -26.87 -10.52
N LYS A 54 -1.37 -26.38 -10.88
CA LYS A 54 -0.19 -27.24 -11.02
C LYS A 54 1.02 -26.80 -10.18
N VAL A 55 1.11 -25.52 -9.77
CA VAL A 55 2.36 -24.96 -9.21
C VAL A 55 2.16 -24.30 -7.84
N MET A 56 1.17 -23.41 -7.71
CA MET A 56 0.95 -22.60 -6.52
C MET A 56 0.44 -23.42 -5.34
N ARG A 57 1.03 -23.20 -4.18
CA ARG A 57 0.56 -23.77 -2.90
C ARG A 57 -0.53 -22.87 -2.33
N HIS A 58 -1.77 -23.31 -2.34
CA HIS A 58 -2.91 -22.57 -1.80
C HIS A 58 -3.98 -23.52 -1.28
N ASP A 59 -4.85 -23.01 -0.41
CA ASP A 59 -6.04 -23.72 0.07
C ASP A 59 -7.28 -22.86 -0.26
N PRO A 60 -8.08 -23.22 -1.26
CA PRO A 60 -9.28 -22.45 -1.61
C PRO A 60 -10.33 -22.39 -0.49
N ALA A 61 -10.33 -23.35 0.45
CA ALA A 61 -11.23 -23.37 1.60
C ALA A 61 -10.75 -22.43 2.72
N ASP A 62 -9.46 -22.07 2.75
CA ASP A 62 -8.89 -21.08 3.68
C ASP A 62 -7.99 -20.10 2.93
N PRO A 63 -8.57 -19.10 2.24
CA PRO A 63 -7.81 -18.12 1.47
C PRO A 63 -6.89 -17.22 2.33
N GLU A 64 -7.07 -17.20 3.65
CA GLU A 64 -6.23 -16.45 4.58
C GLU A 64 -5.11 -17.29 5.22
N TRP A 65 -4.99 -18.57 4.87
CA TRP A 65 -3.94 -19.46 5.38
C TRP A 65 -2.54 -18.82 5.27
N THR A 66 -1.87 -18.70 6.40
CA THR A 66 -0.55 -18.02 6.49
C THR A 66 0.53 -18.70 5.63
N GLY A 67 0.50 -20.04 5.53
CA GLY A 67 1.49 -20.83 4.78
C GLY A 67 1.28 -20.88 3.26
N ARG A 68 0.27 -20.19 2.73
CA ARG A 68 0.00 -20.15 1.29
C ARG A 68 1.03 -19.32 0.52
N ASP A 69 1.23 -19.61 -0.75
CA ASP A 69 1.82 -18.69 -1.71
C ASP A 69 0.89 -17.48 -1.92
N ARG A 70 1.39 -16.39 -2.49
CA ARG A 70 0.59 -15.22 -2.85
C ARG A 70 0.53 -15.08 -4.37
N PHE A 71 -0.64 -14.68 -4.88
CA PHE A 71 -0.82 -14.41 -6.31
C PHE A 71 -1.29 -12.98 -6.55
N VAL A 72 -0.53 -12.23 -7.36
CA VAL A 72 -0.83 -10.85 -7.75
C VAL A 72 -1.13 -10.79 -9.24
N LEU A 73 -2.31 -10.30 -9.60
CA LEU A 73 -2.63 -9.92 -10.98
C LEU A 73 -2.40 -8.41 -11.12
N SER A 74 -1.22 -8.02 -11.62
CA SER A 74 -0.85 -6.60 -11.76
C SER A 74 -1.69 -5.87 -12.82
N PRO A 75 -1.91 -6.45 -14.05
CA PRO A 75 -2.82 -5.86 -15.03
C PRO A 75 -4.28 -6.07 -14.62
N GLY A 76 -4.73 -5.31 -13.61
CA GLY A 76 -6.05 -5.49 -12.98
C GLY A 76 -7.24 -5.38 -13.94
N HIS A 77 -7.08 -4.74 -15.10
CA HIS A 77 -8.11 -4.67 -16.13
C HIS A 77 -8.53 -6.05 -16.65
N THR A 78 -7.60 -7.03 -16.68
CA THR A 78 -7.90 -8.42 -17.03
C THR A 78 -8.38 -9.24 -15.82
N SER A 79 -9.18 -8.66 -14.92
CA SER A 79 -9.63 -9.27 -13.67
C SER A 79 -10.25 -10.67 -13.82
N LEU A 80 -10.88 -10.95 -14.97
CA LEU A 80 -11.44 -12.26 -15.28
C LEU A 80 -10.38 -13.37 -15.40
N THR A 81 -9.11 -13.01 -15.66
CA THR A 81 -7.98 -13.96 -15.55
C THR A 81 -7.92 -14.55 -14.13
N LEU A 82 -8.11 -13.73 -13.11
CA LEU A 82 -8.11 -14.18 -11.72
C LEU A 82 -9.47 -14.80 -11.31
N TYR A 83 -10.59 -14.13 -11.59
CA TYR A 83 -11.90 -14.59 -11.12
C TYR A 83 -12.30 -15.95 -11.68
N THR A 84 -11.92 -16.26 -12.94
CA THR A 84 -12.19 -17.59 -13.50
C THR A 84 -11.40 -18.67 -12.77
N GLN A 85 -10.16 -18.40 -12.36
CA GLN A 85 -9.37 -19.36 -11.59
C GLN A 85 -9.90 -19.52 -10.16
N LEU A 86 -10.29 -18.44 -9.49
CA LEU A 86 -10.91 -18.52 -8.17
C LEU A 86 -12.19 -19.37 -8.21
N TYR A 87 -13.06 -19.15 -9.21
CA TYR A 87 -14.26 -19.96 -9.41
C TYR A 87 -13.94 -21.45 -9.66
N LEU A 88 -13.03 -21.73 -10.61
CA LEU A 88 -12.68 -23.10 -10.99
C LEU A 88 -11.98 -23.84 -9.85
N ALA A 89 -11.11 -23.18 -9.09
CA ALA A 89 -10.40 -23.77 -7.97
C ALA A 89 -11.28 -24.00 -6.72
N GLY A 90 -12.46 -23.39 -6.63
CA GLY A 90 -13.40 -23.60 -5.54
C GLY A 90 -13.29 -22.61 -4.40
N TYR A 91 -12.76 -21.40 -4.66
CA TYR A 91 -12.94 -20.26 -3.75
C TYR A 91 -14.43 -19.85 -3.66
N GLU A 92 -14.75 -18.89 -2.79
CA GLU A 92 -16.11 -18.40 -2.53
C GLU A 92 -16.75 -17.64 -3.73
N LEU A 93 -16.44 -18.05 -4.97
CA LEU A 93 -17.08 -17.53 -6.18
C LEU A 93 -17.95 -18.60 -6.84
N GLU A 94 -19.16 -18.21 -7.22
CA GLU A 94 -20.08 -19.04 -7.96
C GLU A 94 -20.24 -18.53 -9.40
N LEU A 95 -20.82 -19.36 -10.27
CA LEU A 95 -21.02 -19.00 -11.67
C LEU A 95 -21.89 -17.73 -11.84
N ASP A 96 -22.83 -17.52 -10.92
CA ASP A 96 -23.68 -16.33 -10.94
C ASP A 96 -22.92 -15.06 -10.58
N ASP A 97 -21.83 -15.15 -9.81
CA ASP A 97 -20.93 -14.01 -9.55
C ASP A 97 -20.20 -13.60 -10.84
N LEU A 98 -19.74 -14.56 -11.65
CA LEU A 98 -19.16 -14.27 -12.97
C LEU A 98 -20.19 -13.66 -13.94
N LYS A 99 -21.45 -14.13 -13.89
CA LYS A 99 -22.56 -13.55 -14.67
C LYS A 99 -22.92 -12.12 -14.22
N ALA A 100 -22.58 -11.76 -12.97
CA ALA A 100 -22.80 -10.44 -12.40
C ALA A 100 -21.58 -9.52 -12.55
N PHE A 101 -20.58 -9.88 -13.35
CA PHE A 101 -19.36 -9.12 -13.58
C PHE A 101 -19.63 -7.63 -13.80
N ARG A 102 -18.91 -6.74 -13.11
CA ARG A 102 -19.03 -5.27 -13.19
C ARG A 102 -20.41 -4.69 -12.84
N THR A 103 -21.23 -5.42 -12.09
CA THR A 103 -22.50 -4.89 -11.60
C THR A 103 -22.40 -4.46 -10.14
N GLN A 104 -23.28 -3.55 -9.71
CA GLN A 104 -23.24 -3.03 -8.33
C GLN A 104 -23.43 -4.14 -7.31
N GLY A 105 -22.53 -4.22 -6.33
CA GLY A 105 -22.54 -5.22 -5.26
C GLY A 105 -22.09 -6.63 -5.67
N SER A 106 -21.62 -6.80 -6.91
CA SER A 106 -21.04 -8.06 -7.38
C SER A 106 -19.72 -8.37 -6.68
N LYS A 107 -19.45 -9.66 -6.42
CA LYS A 107 -18.13 -10.15 -5.98
C LYS A 107 -17.06 -10.09 -7.07
N THR A 108 -17.40 -9.71 -8.29
CA THR A 108 -16.50 -9.61 -9.44
C THR A 108 -16.45 -8.19 -10.00
N PRO A 109 -15.89 -7.22 -9.28
CA PRO A 109 -15.71 -5.85 -9.76
C PRO A 109 -14.81 -5.81 -11.00
N GLY A 110 -14.80 -4.67 -11.70
CA GLY A 110 -14.09 -4.51 -12.98
C GLY A 110 -12.57 -4.67 -12.87
N HIS A 111 -12.01 -4.42 -11.70
CA HIS A 111 -10.63 -4.66 -11.31
C HIS A 111 -10.63 -5.37 -9.97
N PRO A 112 -9.63 -6.21 -9.65
CA PRO A 112 -9.56 -6.89 -8.35
C PRO A 112 -9.53 -5.90 -7.18
N GLU A 113 -10.32 -6.15 -6.14
CA GLU A 113 -10.39 -5.33 -4.94
C GLU A 113 -10.09 -6.20 -3.70
N TYR A 114 -9.04 -5.81 -2.96
CA TYR A 114 -8.66 -6.45 -1.70
C TYR A 114 -9.76 -6.31 -0.65
N GLY A 115 -10.04 -7.38 0.07
CA GLY A 115 -11.09 -7.42 1.09
C GLY A 115 -12.52 -7.48 0.53
N HIS A 116 -12.70 -7.50 -0.81
CA HIS A 116 -14.00 -7.60 -1.47
C HIS A 116 -14.27 -9.00 -2.04
N THR A 117 -13.24 -9.62 -2.63
CA THR A 117 -13.32 -10.96 -3.21
C THR A 117 -12.32 -11.87 -2.51
N ALA A 118 -12.76 -13.01 -1.96
CA ALA A 118 -11.88 -13.98 -1.33
C ALA A 118 -10.82 -14.49 -2.32
N GLY A 119 -9.55 -14.54 -1.88
CA GLY A 119 -8.41 -14.92 -2.72
C GLY A 119 -7.80 -13.79 -3.56
N VAL A 120 -8.28 -12.55 -3.42
CA VAL A 120 -7.66 -11.35 -4.02
C VAL A 120 -6.67 -10.75 -3.03
N GLU A 121 -5.38 -10.84 -3.34
CA GLU A 121 -4.29 -10.43 -2.45
C GLU A 121 -4.04 -8.91 -2.45
N THR A 122 -4.44 -8.20 -3.49
CA THR A 122 -4.27 -6.74 -3.60
C THR A 122 -5.25 -6.12 -4.58
N THR A 123 -5.62 -4.86 -4.35
CA THR A 123 -6.35 -4.05 -5.32
C THR A 123 -5.39 -3.60 -6.41
N THR A 124 -5.71 -3.93 -7.66
CA THR A 124 -4.98 -3.49 -8.85
C THR A 124 -5.90 -2.75 -9.82
N GLY A 125 -5.33 -2.16 -10.86
CA GLY A 125 -6.03 -1.30 -11.83
C GLY A 125 -5.11 -0.17 -12.30
N PRO A 126 -4.55 0.67 -11.41
CA PRO A 126 -3.40 1.49 -11.78
C PRO A 126 -2.20 0.60 -12.06
N LEU A 127 -1.71 0.61 -13.31
CA LEU A 127 -0.63 -0.24 -13.78
C LEU A 127 0.68 -0.01 -12.98
N GLY A 128 1.47 -1.05 -12.82
CA GLY A 128 2.71 -1.03 -12.04
C GLY A 128 2.53 -1.17 -10.52
N GLN A 129 1.33 -0.89 -9.97
CA GLN A 129 1.09 -1.03 -8.52
C GLN A 129 1.22 -2.48 -8.06
N GLY A 130 0.65 -3.43 -8.81
CA GLY A 130 0.76 -4.85 -8.50
C GLY A 130 2.21 -5.36 -8.54
N VAL A 131 3.02 -4.86 -9.51
CA VAL A 131 4.46 -5.15 -9.57
C VAL A 131 5.15 -4.77 -8.25
N ALA A 132 4.98 -3.54 -7.80
CA ALA A 132 5.61 -3.05 -6.58
C ALA A 132 5.02 -3.70 -5.32
N ASN A 133 3.70 -3.98 -5.28
CA ASN A 133 3.10 -4.72 -4.17
C ASN A 133 3.69 -6.14 -4.06
N ALA A 134 3.88 -6.85 -5.17
CA ALA A 134 4.51 -8.17 -5.17
C ALA A 134 5.95 -8.12 -4.62
N VAL A 135 6.73 -7.09 -4.98
CA VAL A 135 8.06 -6.86 -4.40
C VAL A 135 7.96 -6.66 -2.88
N GLY A 136 7.04 -5.81 -2.42
CA GLY A 136 6.81 -5.58 -0.99
C GLY A 136 6.41 -6.85 -0.24
N MET A 137 5.52 -7.69 -0.82
CA MET A 137 5.16 -8.99 -0.26
C MET A 137 6.37 -9.92 -0.13
N ALA A 138 7.24 -9.96 -1.15
CA ALA A 138 8.45 -10.77 -1.12
C ALA A 138 9.46 -10.30 -0.07
N MET A 139 9.57 -8.98 0.14
CA MET A 139 10.37 -8.39 1.22
C MET A 139 9.80 -8.78 2.60
N ALA A 140 8.50 -8.67 2.78
CA ALA A 140 7.82 -9.02 4.02
C ALA A 140 7.98 -10.50 4.36
N ALA A 141 7.80 -11.40 3.40
CA ALA A 141 8.02 -12.84 3.56
C ALA A 141 9.44 -13.13 4.06
N ARG A 142 10.46 -12.48 3.48
CA ARG A 142 11.85 -12.65 3.92
C ARG A 142 12.07 -12.08 5.32
N TYR A 143 11.48 -10.93 5.66
CA TYR A 143 11.59 -10.36 6.99
C TYR A 143 10.89 -11.22 8.05
N GLU A 144 9.70 -11.71 7.76
CA GLU A 144 8.95 -12.65 8.59
C GLU A 144 9.74 -13.94 8.86
N ARG A 145 10.36 -14.49 7.81
CA ARG A 145 11.28 -15.61 7.91
C ARG A 145 12.40 -15.36 8.92
N GLY A 146 12.96 -14.16 8.90
CA GLY A 146 13.99 -13.71 9.83
C GLY A 146 13.50 -13.57 11.28
N LEU A 147 12.26 -13.12 11.48
CA LEU A 147 11.66 -13.01 12.82
C LEU A 147 11.44 -14.38 13.46
N PHE A 148 10.96 -15.33 12.67
CA PHE A 148 10.44 -16.59 13.22
C PHE A 148 11.41 -17.76 13.06
N ASP A 149 12.08 -17.90 11.92
CA ASP A 149 12.87 -19.09 11.64
C ASP A 149 14.11 -18.83 10.74
N PRO A 150 15.04 -17.94 11.16
CA PRO A 150 16.18 -17.52 10.34
C PRO A 150 17.19 -18.63 10.05
N ASP A 151 17.25 -19.66 10.88
CA ASP A 151 18.29 -20.68 10.85
C ASP A 151 17.92 -21.92 10.01
N ALA A 152 16.65 -22.09 9.64
CA ALA A 152 16.24 -23.22 8.82
C ALA A 152 16.80 -23.13 7.39
N PRO A 153 17.16 -24.24 6.75
CA PRO A 153 17.52 -24.24 5.33
C PRO A 153 16.40 -23.70 4.44
N ALA A 154 16.76 -23.16 3.26
CA ALA A 154 15.78 -22.67 2.29
C ALA A 154 14.85 -23.82 1.86
N GLY A 155 13.54 -23.58 1.86
CA GLY A 155 12.50 -24.56 1.53
C GLY A 155 12.11 -25.53 2.65
N GLU A 156 12.73 -25.41 3.83
CA GLU A 156 12.44 -26.26 4.99
C GLU A 156 11.66 -25.54 6.11
N SER A 157 11.48 -24.22 6.00
CA SER A 157 10.72 -23.45 7.00
C SER A 157 9.23 -23.40 6.68
N PRO A 158 8.35 -23.43 7.71
CA PRO A 158 6.92 -23.20 7.51
C PRO A 158 6.60 -21.77 7.02
N PHE A 159 7.57 -20.86 7.07
CA PHE A 159 7.44 -19.47 6.59
C PHE A 159 7.95 -19.27 5.16
N ASP A 160 8.46 -20.31 4.52
CA ASP A 160 8.89 -20.24 3.11
C ASP A 160 7.68 -20.35 2.17
N HIS A 161 7.50 -19.33 1.32
CA HIS A 161 6.48 -19.32 0.27
C HIS A 161 6.89 -18.42 -0.90
N THR A 162 6.23 -18.60 -2.02
CA THR A 162 6.50 -17.87 -3.28
C THR A 162 5.47 -16.77 -3.49
N ILE A 163 5.92 -15.63 -4.01
CA ILE A 163 5.07 -14.57 -4.52
C ILE A 163 5.05 -14.67 -6.04
N TRP A 164 3.88 -14.97 -6.59
CA TRP A 164 3.61 -15.06 -8.01
C TRP A 164 2.95 -13.78 -8.49
N ALA A 165 3.39 -13.22 -9.60
CA ALA A 165 2.69 -12.11 -10.23
C ALA A 165 2.62 -12.28 -11.74
N ILE A 166 1.44 -12.02 -12.31
CA ILE A 166 1.31 -11.77 -13.74
C ILE A 166 1.47 -10.27 -13.95
N VAL A 167 2.32 -9.89 -14.89
CA VAL A 167 2.62 -8.50 -15.26
C VAL A 167 2.46 -8.31 -16.77
N SER A 168 2.14 -7.10 -17.22
CA SER A 168 1.89 -6.80 -18.63
C SER A 168 2.86 -5.77 -19.21
N ASP A 169 2.83 -5.59 -20.53
CA ASP A 169 3.56 -4.51 -21.21
C ASP A 169 3.31 -3.13 -20.55
N GLY A 170 2.06 -2.82 -20.24
CA GLY A 170 1.69 -1.57 -19.58
C GLY A 170 2.25 -1.45 -18.17
N ASP A 171 2.24 -2.53 -17.37
CA ASP A 171 2.89 -2.53 -16.07
C ASP A 171 4.38 -2.20 -16.17
N LEU A 172 5.07 -2.77 -17.16
CA LEU A 172 6.52 -2.63 -17.31
C LEU A 172 6.95 -1.30 -17.95
N GLN A 173 6.01 -0.54 -18.53
CA GLN A 173 6.22 0.84 -18.96
C GLN A 173 6.16 1.83 -17.80
N GLU A 174 5.42 1.52 -16.74
CA GLU A 174 5.27 2.40 -15.57
C GLU A 174 6.59 2.58 -14.81
N GLY A 175 6.92 3.81 -14.44
CA GLY A 175 8.16 4.14 -13.72
C GLY A 175 8.30 3.39 -12.39
N VAL A 176 7.20 3.19 -11.66
CA VAL A 176 7.19 2.47 -10.38
C VAL A 176 7.67 1.03 -10.53
N SER A 177 7.38 0.39 -11.66
CA SER A 177 7.85 -0.98 -11.95
C SER A 177 9.36 -1.04 -12.12
N ALA A 178 9.97 -0.02 -12.76
CA ALA A 178 11.42 0.07 -12.89
C ALA A 178 12.10 0.28 -11.52
N GLU A 179 11.55 1.16 -10.69
CA GLU A 179 12.03 1.41 -9.33
C GLU A 179 11.97 0.14 -8.48
N ALA A 180 10.80 -0.51 -8.40
CA ALA A 180 10.57 -1.71 -7.59
C ALA A 180 11.38 -2.92 -8.08
N SER A 181 11.42 -3.17 -9.40
CA SER A 181 12.17 -4.29 -9.97
C SER A 181 13.69 -4.14 -9.78
N SER A 182 14.20 -2.90 -9.87
CA SER A 182 15.59 -2.60 -9.55
C SER A 182 15.92 -2.89 -8.09
N LEU A 183 15.03 -2.53 -7.15
CA LEU A 183 15.22 -2.85 -5.73
C LEU A 183 15.11 -4.35 -5.47
N ALA A 184 14.16 -5.05 -6.08
CA ALA A 184 14.01 -6.50 -5.94
C ALA A 184 15.26 -7.27 -6.37
N GLY A 185 15.87 -6.87 -7.50
CA GLY A 185 17.14 -7.44 -7.97
C GLY A 185 18.30 -7.14 -7.02
N HIS A 186 18.40 -5.88 -6.54
CA HIS A 186 19.38 -5.49 -5.54
C HIS A 186 19.25 -6.31 -4.25
N GLN A 187 18.02 -6.53 -3.80
CA GLN A 187 17.70 -7.32 -2.62
C GLN A 187 17.80 -8.83 -2.85
N LYS A 188 17.97 -9.30 -4.08
CA LYS A 188 18.03 -10.72 -4.43
C LYS A 188 16.82 -11.51 -3.87
N LEU A 189 15.60 -11.06 -4.17
CA LEU A 189 14.36 -11.67 -3.66
C LEU A 189 14.03 -12.96 -4.42
N GLY A 190 14.69 -14.08 -4.08
CA GLY A 190 14.54 -15.37 -4.78
C GLY A 190 13.17 -16.03 -4.60
N ASN A 191 12.30 -15.48 -3.76
CA ASN A 191 10.91 -15.92 -3.58
C ASN A 191 9.90 -15.16 -4.45
N LEU A 192 10.36 -14.34 -5.42
CA LEU A 192 9.52 -13.52 -6.30
C LEU A 192 9.63 -14.01 -7.74
N VAL A 193 8.47 -14.30 -8.35
CA VAL A 193 8.38 -14.76 -9.75
C VAL A 193 7.37 -13.90 -10.50
N PHE A 194 7.84 -13.21 -11.56
CA PHE A 194 7.00 -12.52 -12.53
C PHE A 194 6.79 -13.36 -13.78
N LEU A 195 5.54 -13.49 -14.19
CA LEU A 195 5.15 -13.98 -15.50
C LEU A 195 4.71 -12.78 -16.34
N TYR A 196 5.53 -12.40 -17.30
CA TYR A 196 5.30 -11.26 -18.17
C TYR A 196 4.51 -11.68 -19.41
N ASP A 197 3.31 -11.11 -19.58
CA ASP A 197 2.47 -11.24 -20.76
C ASP A 197 3.02 -10.35 -21.88
N ASP A 198 3.90 -10.91 -22.70
CA ASP A 198 4.58 -10.25 -23.82
C ASP A 198 3.68 -10.35 -25.07
N ASN A 199 2.53 -9.66 -25.08
CA ASN A 199 1.54 -9.77 -26.15
C ASN A 199 1.69 -8.69 -27.24
N HIS A 200 2.46 -7.63 -27.00
CA HIS A 200 2.71 -6.51 -27.90
C HIS A 200 1.46 -5.66 -28.22
N ILE A 201 0.37 -5.75 -27.44
CA ILE A 201 -0.85 -4.98 -27.70
C ILE A 201 -1.21 -4.13 -26.49
N SER A 202 -1.49 -2.87 -26.74
CA SER A 202 -2.08 -1.91 -25.80
C SER A 202 -3.41 -1.37 -26.36
N ILE A 203 -4.04 -0.41 -25.63
CA ILE A 203 -5.26 0.26 -26.09
C ILE A 203 -5.04 1.03 -27.41
N GLU A 204 -3.82 1.60 -27.62
CA GLU A 204 -3.49 2.36 -28.84
C GLU A 204 -3.02 1.47 -30.00
N GLY A 205 -2.94 0.15 -29.81
CA GLY A 205 -2.46 -0.78 -30.84
C GLY A 205 -1.15 -1.46 -30.45
N ASP A 206 -0.27 -1.64 -31.42
CA ASP A 206 1.04 -2.28 -31.23
C ASP A 206 1.91 -1.44 -30.27
N THR A 207 2.47 -2.09 -29.24
CA THR A 207 3.32 -1.45 -28.24
C THR A 207 4.56 -0.78 -28.83
N ALA A 208 5.02 -1.21 -30.01
CA ALA A 208 6.16 -0.59 -30.72
C ALA A 208 5.94 0.89 -31.02
N THR A 209 4.73 1.41 -30.95
CA THR A 209 4.44 2.84 -31.06
C THR A 209 5.09 3.68 -29.94
N ALA A 210 5.28 3.08 -28.74
CA ALA A 210 5.78 3.78 -27.55
C ALA A 210 6.79 2.97 -26.73
N PHE A 211 6.98 1.68 -27.04
CA PHE A 211 7.75 0.75 -26.22
C PHE A 211 8.54 -0.23 -27.07
N SER A 212 9.85 -0.05 -27.18
CA SER A 212 10.72 -0.83 -28.07
C SER A 212 11.95 -1.39 -27.40
N GLU A 213 12.01 -1.34 -26.09
CA GLU A 213 13.15 -1.86 -25.32
C GLU A 213 13.13 -3.39 -25.21
N ASP A 214 14.31 -3.98 -25.00
CA ASP A 214 14.44 -5.40 -24.64
C ASP A 214 14.24 -5.54 -23.12
N VAL A 215 13.03 -5.90 -22.73
CA VAL A 215 12.63 -6.03 -21.32
C VAL A 215 13.52 -7.04 -20.59
N LEU A 216 13.82 -8.18 -21.16
CA LEU A 216 14.65 -9.20 -20.48
C LEU A 216 16.07 -8.69 -20.23
N LYS A 217 16.68 -7.96 -21.16
CA LYS A 217 17.99 -7.33 -20.91
C LYS A 217 17.94 -6.28 -19.83
N ARG A 218 16.86 -5.50 -19.74
CA ARG A 218 16.67 -4.56 -18.63
C ARG A 218 16.63 -5.31 -17.30
N TYR A 219 15.89 -6.41 -17.21
CA TYR A 219 15.80 -7.22 -16.00
C TYR A 219 17.10 -7.97 -15.68
N GLU A 220 17.83 -8.42 -16.69
CA GLU A 220 19.21 -8.95 -16.53
C GLU A 220 20.13 -7.90 -15.89
N ALA A 221 20.04 -6.64 -16.34
CA ALA A 221 20.80 -5.53 -15.75
C ALA A 221 20.39 -5.22 -14.30
N TYR A 222 19.14 -5.48 -13.90
CA TYR A 222 18.71 -5.43 -12.50
C TYR A 222 19.22 -6.63 -11.66
N GLY A 223 19.75 -7.68 -12.30
CA GLY A 223 20.23 -8.88 -11.62
C GLY A 223 19.19 -9.99 -11.47
N TRP A 224 18.11 -9.97 -12.24
CA TRP A 224 17.08 -10.99 -12.25
C TRP A 224 17.51 -12.22 -13.04
N HIS A 225 16.94 -13.37 -12.70
CA HIS A 225 16.90 -14.56 -13.55
C HIS A 225 15.82 -14.36 -14.62
N THR A 226 16.21 -14.50 -15.88
CA THR A 226 15.33 -14.24 -17.03
C THR A 226 15.12 -15.51 -17.86
N GLN A 227 13.89 -15.71 -18.32
CA GLN A 227 13.50 -16.80 -19.19
C GLN A 227 12.55 -16.28 -20.27
N ARG A 228 12.49 -16.96 -21.45
CA ARG A 228 11.54 -16.66 -22.51
C ARG A 228 10.83 -17.94 -22.96
N ILE A 229 9.53 -17.81 -23.22
CA ILE A 229 8.69 -18.86 -23.76
C ILE A 229 8.05 -18.36 -25.05
N GLU A 230 8.24 -19.10 -26.13
CA GLU A 230 7.58 -18.85 -27.40
C GLU A 230 6.23 -19.60 -27.46
N PRO A 231 5.26 -19.13 -28.28
CA PRO A 231 4.01 -19.84 -28.48
C PRO A 231 4.23 -21.25 -29.04
N ALA A 232 3.29 -22.16 -28.75
CA ALA A 232 3.20 -23.43 -29.43
C ALA A 232 2.89 -23.27 -30.95
N GLU A 233 3.03 -24.32 -31.74
CA GLU A 233 2.82 -24.27 -33.21
C GLU A 233 1.42 -23.75 -33.60
N ASN A 234 0.42 -23.96 -32.75
CA ASN A 234 -0.95 -23.48 -32.98
C ASN A 234 -1.19 -22.02 -32.55
N GLY A 235 -0.17 -21.32 -32.03
CA GLY A 235 -0.25 -19.96 -31.52
C GLY A 235 -0.70 -19.82 -30.07
N ASP A 236 -1.05 -20.93 -29.38
CA ASP A 236 -1.39 -20.92 -27.96
C ASP A 236 -0.13 -20.95 -27.09
N VAL A 237 -0.30 -20.77 -25.78
CA VAL A 237 0.79 -20.92 -24.79
C VAL A 237 1.31 -22.37 -24.80
N ASP A 238 2.62 -22.55 -24.91
CA ASP A 238 3.26 -23.86 -24.67
C ASP A 238 3.27 -24.14 -23.15
N VAL A 239 2.26 -24.88 -22.69
CA VAL A 239 2.06 -25.17 -21.26
C VAL A 239 3.17 -26.03 -20.65
N HIS A 240 3.85 -26.86 -21.46
CA HIS A 240 4.96 -27.67 -20.99
C HIS A 240 6.22 -26.83 -20.80
N ALA A 241 6.52 -25.94 -21.75
CA ALA A 241 7.60 -24.95 -21.60
C ALA A 241 7.32 -23.99 -20.43
N LEU A 242 6.07 -23.53 -20.28
CA LEU A 242 5.65 -22.68 -19.17
C LEU A 242 5.86 -23.38 -17.80
N TYR A 243 5.38 -24.61 -17.66
CA TYR A 243 5.55 -25.36 -16.42
C TYR A 243 7.04 -25.56 -16.07
N ALA A 244 7.85 -25.92 -17.05
CA ALA A 244 9.29 -26.06 -16.85
C ALA A 244 9.95 -24.75 -16.39
N ALA A 245 9.56 -23.62 -17.00
CA ALA A 245 10.07 -22.30 -16.63
C ALA A 245 9.62 -21.86 -15.22
N LEU A 246 8.36 -22.12 -14.83
CA LEU A 246 7.85 -21.86 -13.49
C LEU A 246 8.61 -22.69 -12.44
N ARG A 247 8.87 -23.97 -12.73
CA ARG A 247 9.67 -24.84 -11.83
C ARG A 247 11.12 -24.39 -11.72
N ALA A 248 11.73 -23.94 -12.83
CA ALA A 248 13.08 -23.36 -12.81
C ALA A 248 13.13 -22.07 -12.00
N ALA A 249 12.10 -21.22 -12.11
CA ALA A 249 11.98 -20.01 -11.31
C ALA A 249 11.84 -20.31 -9.80
N GLN A 250 11.07 -21.33 -9.41
CA GLN A 250 10.96 -21.76 -8.01
C GLN A 250 12.28 -22.33 -7.46
N ALA A 251 13.09 -22.95 -8.30
CA ALA A 251 14.39 -23.48 -7.91
C ALA A 251 15.49 -22.41 -7.80
N GLU A 252 15.29 -21.23 -8.41
CA GLU A 252 16.20 -20.08 -8.33
C GLU A 252 15.92 -19.29 -7.05
N THR A 253 16.62 -19.62 -5.98
CA THR A 253 16.43 -18.98 -4.65
C THR A 253 17.34 -17.78 -4.41
N GLY A 254 18.32 -17.54 -5.30
CA GLY A 254 19.34 -16.50 -5.12
C GLY A 254 18.97 -15.13 -5.70
N ARG A 255 17.94 -15.04 -6.51
CA ARG A 255 17.50 -13.81 -7.19
C ARG A 255 16.06 -13.94 -7.71
N PRO A 256 15.33 -12.83 -7.89
CA PRO A 256 13.99 -12.87 -8.45
C PRO A 256 13.99 -13.35 -9.90
N SER A 257 12.88 -13.93 -10.34
CA SER A 257 12.72 -14.48 -11.70
C SER A 257 11.66 -13.73 -12.49
N ILE A 258 11.93 -13.48 -13.78
CA ILE A 258 10.94 -13.04 -14.75
C ILE A 258 10.92 -13.97 -15.94
N ILE A 259 9.72 -14.40 -16.35
CA ILE A 259 9.47 -15.28 -17.47
C ILE A 259 8.67 -14.46 -18.50
N ALA A 260 9.30 -14.04 -19.60
CA ALA A 260 8.60 -13.43 -20.71
C ALA A 260 7.89 -14.52 -21.51
N MET A 261 6.58 -14.45 -21.55
CA MET A 261 5.72 -15.39 -22.25
C MET A 261 5.06 -14.68 -23.43
N ARG A 262 5.49 -15.00 -24.65
CA ARG A 262 4.87 -14.47 -25.86
C ARG A 262 3.46 -15.04 -26.01
N THR A 263 2.44 -14.17 -25.99
CA THR A 263 1.04 -14.54 -26.18
C THR A 263 0.42 -13.80 -27.36
N ILE A 264 -0.76 -14.29 -27.77
CA ILE A 264 -1.60 -13.64 -28.78
C ILE A 264 -2.91 -13.24 -28.09
N ILE A 265 -3.11 -11.93 -27.93
CA ILE A 265 -4.32 -11.42 -27.29
C ILE A 265 -5.58 -11.97 -27.98
N ALA A 266 -6.58 -12.37 -27.20
CA ALA A 266 -7.85 -12.97 -27.65
C ALA A 266 -7.70 -14.29 -28.43
N TRP A 267 -6.56 -14.99 -28.35
CA TRP A 267 -6.47 -16.33 -28.92
C TRP A 267 -7.56 -17.25 -28.32
N PRO A 268 -8.30 -18.07 -29.07
CA PRO A 268 -8.24 -18.30 -30.52
C PRO A 268 -9.41 -17.63 -31.29
N ALA A 269 -9.80 -16.42 -30.95
CA ALA A 269 -10.88 -15.71 -31.63
C ALA A 269 -10.54 -15.51 -33.12
N PRO A 270 -11.37 -15.98 -34.07
CA PRO A 270 -10.97 -16.04 -35.47
C PRO A 270 -10.63 -14.69 -36.14
N ASN A 271 -11.29 -13.62 -35.73
CA ASN A 271 -11.13 -12.30 -36.34
C ASN A 271 -10.55 -11.26 -35.35
N ALA A 272 -10.75 -11.41 -34.03
CA ALA A 272 -10.38 -10.45 -33.03
C ALA A 272 -8.97 -10.68 -32.45
N GLN A 273 -8.35 -11.87 -32.61
CA GLN A 273 -7.03 -12.13 -32.07
C GLN A 273 -5.96 -11.17 -32.64
N ASN A 274 -4.99 -10.82 -31.80
CA ASN A 274 -3.88 -9.92 -32.13
C ASN A 274 -4.33 -8.52 -32.57
N THR A 275 -5.45 -8.02 -32.04
CA THR A 275 -5.97 -6.68 -32.34
C THR A 275 -6.18 -5.88 -31.06
N GLU A 276 -6.03 -4.56 -31.14
CA GLU A 276 -6.33 -3.63 -30.04
C GLU A 276 -7.81 -3.64 -29.66
N ALA A 277 -8.71 -3.92 -30.61
CA ALA A 277 -10.15 -4.01 -30.38
C ALA A 277 -10.49 -5.11 -29.34
N ALA A 278 -9.70 -6.17 -29.27
CA ALA A 278 -9.88 -7.24 -28.29
C ALA A 278 -9.34 -6.88 -26.90
N HIS A 279 -8.58 -5.79 -26.77
CA HIS A 279 -8.00 -5.39 -25.49
C HIS A 279 -9.08 -4.91 -24.50
N GLY A 280 -9.90 -3.92 -24.88
CA GLY A 280 -10.78 -3.21 -23.94
C GLY A 280 -12.27 -3.18 -24.32
N SER A 281 -12.71 -4.05 -25.21
CA SER A 281 -14.11 -4.08 -25.70
C SER A 281 -14.66 -5.48 -25.73
N ALA A 282 -16.01 -5.60 -25.64
CA ALA A 282 -16.69 -6.86 -25.91
C ALA A 282 -16.42 -7.29 -27.36
N LEU A 283 -16.18 -8.59 -27.57
CA LEU A 283 -15.83 -9.15 -28.88
C LEU A 283 -17.00 -9.09 -29.90
N GLY A 284 -18.24 -9.03 -29.41
CA GLY A 284 -19.45 -9.16 -30.18
C GLY A 284 -19.96 -10.60 -30.21
N GLU A 285 -21.30 -10.76 -30.32
CA GLU A 285 -21.97 -12.07 -30.23
C GLU A 285 -21.47 -13.06 -31.32
N ASP A 286 -21.31 -12.56 -32.53
CA ASP A 286 -20.83 -13.37 -33.66
C ASP A 286 -19.43 -13.91 -33.44
N GLU A 287 -18.52 -13.08 -32.91
CA GLU A 287 -17.13 -13.47 -32.65
C GLU A 287 -17.04 -14.43 -31.47
N VAL A 288 -17.82 -14.22 -30.40
CA VAL A 288 -17.92 -15.14 -29.25
C VAL A 288 -18.46 -16.49 -29.73
N ALA A 289 -19.53 -16.50 -30.53
CA ALA A 289 -20.08 -17.74 -31.11
C ALA A 289 -19.07 -18.45 -32.04
N ALA A 290 -18.32 -17.69 -32.84
CA ALA A 290 -17.27 -18.25 -33.70
C ALA A 290 -16.14 -18.88 -32.87
N THR A 291 -15.71 -18.19 -31.80
CA THR A 291 -14.69 -18.69 -30.85
C THR A 291 -15.15 -19.99 -30.18
N LYS A 292 -16.40 -20.06 -29.75
CA LYS A 292 -17.01 -21.29 -29.18
C LYS A 292 -16.93 -22.46 -30.16
N ARG A 293 -17.24 -22.22 -31.44
CA ARG A 293 -17.11 -23.28 -32.48
C ARG A 293 -15.67 -23.77 -32.63
N VAL A 294 -14.68 -22.86 -32.61
CA VAL A 294 -13.25 -23.23 -32.68
C VAL A 294 -12.87 -24.13 -31.51
N LEU A 295 -13.36 -23.80 -30.30
CA LEU A 295 -13.04 -24.54 -29.07
C LEU A 295 -13.98 -25.76 -28.84
N GLY A 296 -14.91 -26.05 -29.75
CA GLY A 296 -15.82 -27.20 -29.64
C GLY A 296 -16.88 -27.06 -28.55
N PHE A 297 -17.30 -25.82 -28.26
CA PHE A 297 -18.43 -25.51 -27.38
C PHE A 297 -19.69 -25.18 -28.19
N ASP A 298 -20.85 -25.24 -27.53
CA ASP A 298 -22.13 -24.87 -28.13
C ASP A 298 -22.19 -23.35 -28.33
N PRO A 299 -22.26 -22.84 -29.57
CA PRO A 299 -22.24 -21.41 -29.84
C PRO A 299 -23.47 -20.66 -29.29
N GLU A 300 -24.59 -21.37 -29.03
CA GLU A 300 -25.84 -20.80 -28.54
C GLU A 300 -25.89 -20.72 -27.01
N LYS A 301 -24.98 -21.35 -26.30
CA LYS A 301 -24.92 -21.36 -24.83
C LYS A 301 -23.87 -20.42 -24.29
N SER A 302 -24.26 -19.58 -23.35
CA SER A 302 -23.35 -18.75 -22.56
C SER A 302 -23.09 -19.37 -21.20
N PHE A 303 -21.91 -19.11 -20.63
CA PHE A 303 -21.50 -19.61 -19.32
C PHE A 303 -21.58 -21.13 -19.18
N GLN A 304 -21.21 -21.84 -20.24
CA GLN A 304 -21.18 -23.29 -20.23
C GLN A 304 -19.98 -23.79 -19.41
N VAL A 305 -20.26 -24.60 -18.38
CA VAL A 305 -19.27 -25.29 -17.56
C VAL A 305 -19.68 -26.76 -17.48
N ASP A 306 -18.84 -27.64 -17.99
CA ASP A 306 -19.11 -29.08 -17.95
C ASP A 306 -18.84 -29.61 -16.52
N ALA A 307 -19.69 -30.50 -16.02
CA ALA A 307 -19.62 -30.96 -14.62
C ALA A 307 -18.34 -31.73 -14.29
N ASP A 308 -17.79 -32.47 -15.24
CA ASP A 308 -16.52 -33.19 -15.11
C ASP A 308 -15.31 -32.24 -15.08
N VAL A 309 -15.37 -31.15 -15.84
CA VAL A 309 -14.36 -30.08 -15.80
C VAL A 309 -14.36 -29.40 -14.42
N LEU A 310 -15.54 -29.05 -13.91
CA LEU A 310 -15.64 -28.41 -12.60
C LEU A 310 -15.19 -29.35 -11.49
N ALA A 311 -15.55 -30.64 -11.54
CA ALA A 311 -15.06 -31.64 -10.59
C ALA A 311 -13.54 -31.80 -10.64
N HIS A 312 -12.95 -31.80 -11.84
CA HIS A 312 -11.50 -31.89 -12.06
C HIS A 312 -10.76 -30.67 -11.47
N THR A 313 -11.23 -29.47 -11.74
CA THR A 313 -10.56 -28.25 -11.26
C THR A 313 -10.74 -28.03 -9.75
N ARG A 314 -11.90 -28.37 -9.19
CA ARG A 314 -12.19 -28.29 -7.75
C ARG A 314 -11.45 -29.35 -6.91
N ALA A 315 -10.77 -30.32 -7.53
CA ALA A 315 -9.77 -31.14 -6.83
C ALA A 315 -8.63 -30.29 -6.21
N ALA A 316 -8.55 -28.99 -6.54
CA ALA A 316 -7.71 -28.02 -5.84
C ALA A 316 -8.05 -27.91 -4.35
N LEU A 317 -9.31 -28.12 -3.94
CA LEU A 317 -9.74 -28.14 -2.53
C LEU A 317 -9.05 -29.29 -1.77
N ASP A 318 -9.00 -30.48 -2.35
CA ASP A 318 -8.36 -31.64 -1.71
C ASP A 318 -6.83 -31.44 -1.64
N ARG A 319 -6.20 -30.95 -2.75
CA ARG A 319 -4.77 -30.63 -2.74
C ARG A 319 -4.41 -29.52 -1.76
N GLY A 320 -5.27 -28.50 -1.64
CA GLY A 320 -5.12 -27.41 -0.68
C GLY A 320 -5.17 -27.93 0.74
N ALA A 321 -6.20 -28.71 1.08
CA ALA A 321 -6.34 -29.31 2.40
C ALA A 321 -5.14 -30.24 2.76
N GLU A 322 -4.61 -31.00 1.81
CA GLU A 322 -3.42 -31.82 2.02
C GLU A 322 -2.17 -30.95 2.28
N ALA A 323 -1.97 -29.89 1.50
CA ALA A 323 -0.85 -28.95 1.68
C ALA A 323 -0.95 -28.21 3.03
N HIS A 324 -2.15 -27.78 3.42
CA HIS A 324 -2.41 -27.12 4.70
C HIS A 324 -2.14 -28.09 5.85
N ALA A 325 -2.66 -29.31 5.82
CA ALA A 325 -2.40 -30.33 6.84
C ALA A 325 -0.91 -30.73 6.94
N ALA A 326 -0.16 -30.65 5.86
CA ALA A 326 1.29 -30.85 5.87
C ALA A 326 2.01 -29.69 6.58
N TRP A 327 1.60 -28.46 6.28
CA TRP A 327 2.10 -27.25 6.93
C TRP A 327 1.74 -27.21 8.43
N ASP A 328 0.53 -27.62 8.81
CA ASP A 328 0.11 -27.74 10.23
C ASP A 328 1.04 -28.63 11.04
N LYS A 329 1.51 -29.73 10.45
CA LYS A 329 2.48 -30.61 11.10
C LYS A 329 3.85 -29.95 11.23
N GLN A 330 4.28 -29.23 10.18
CA GLN A 330 5.56 -28.53 10.18
C GLN A 330 5.57 -27.38 11.20
N ILE A 331 4.51 -26.54 11.21
CA ILE A 331 4.40 -25.42 12.17
C ILE A 331 4.27 -25.92 13.61
N ALA A 332 3.62 -27.08 13.84
CA ALA A 332 3.51 -27.66 15.18
C ALA A 332 4.89 -28.10 15.71
N VAL A 333 5.74 -28.69 14.86
CA VAL A 333 7.13 -29.03 15.22
C VAL A 333 7.92 -27.78 15.53
N TRP A 334 7.86 -26.77 14.64
CA TRP A 334 8.53 -25.48 14.83
C TRP A 334 8.10 -24.81 16.15
N ARG A 335 6.79 -24.80 16.47
CA ARG A 335 6.26 -24.26 17.74
C ARG A 335 6.83 -24.96 18.96
N ALA A 336 6.95 -26.28 18.91
CA ALA A 336 7.52 -27.06 20.01
C ALA A 336 9.02 -26.79 20.21
N GLU A 337 9.76 -26.56 19.13
CA GLU A 337 11.19 -26.29 19.16
C GLU A 337 11.53 -24.83 19.46
N ARG A 338 10.62 -23.90 19.19
CA ARG A 338 10.80 -22.43 19.30
C ARG A 338 9.67 -21.74 20.07
N PRO A 339 9.39 -22.13 21.33
CA PRO A 339 8.21 -21.65 22.06
C PRO A 339 8.13 -20.13 22.20
N GLU A 340 9.25 -19.43 22.42
CA GLU A 340 9.28 -17.96 22.53
C GLU A 340 8.93 -17.27 21.19
N ARG A 341 9.41 -17.82 20.08
CA ARG A 341 9.07 -17.30 18.73
C ARG A 341 7.63 -17.65 18.35
N ALA A 342 7.12 -18.79 18.82
CA ALA A 342 5.73 -19.17 18.64
C ALA A 342 4.78 -18.22 19.38
N GLU A 343 5.12 -17.80 20.60
CA GLU A 343 4.36 -16.79 21.35
C GLU A 343 4.38 -15.45 20.63
N LEU A 344 5.54 -15.03 20.10
CA LEU A 344 5.68 -13.83 19.28
C LEU A 344 4.80 -13.92 18.03
N PHE A 345 4.82 -15.02 17.31
CA PHE A 345 4.01 -15.27 16.12
C PHE A 345 2.52 -15.17 16.44
N ASP A 346 2.04 -15.84 17.50
CA ASP A 346 0.64 -15.81 17.91
C ASP A 346 0.17 -14.40 18.29
N ARG A 347 1.04 -13.63 18.94
CA ARG A 347 0.75 -12.22 19.25
C ARG A 347 0.60 -11.38 17.99
N ILE A 348 1.53 -11.54 17.03
CA ILE A 348 1.56 -10.76 15.78
C ILE A 348 0.38 -11.12 14.89
N VAL A 349 0.11 -12.41 14.67
CA VAL A 349 -1.04 -12.88 13.86
C VAL A 349 -2.37 -12.39 14.45
N ALA A 350 -2.46 -12.34 15.78
CA ALA A 350 -3.63 -11.77 16.45
C ALA A 350 -3.71 -10.22 16.37
N GLY A 351 -2.79 -9.56 15.65
CA GLY A 351 -2.72 -8.09 15.50
C GLY A 351 -2.38 -7.34 16.79
N ARG A 352 -2.00 -8.04 17.86
CA ARG A 352 -1.78 -7.45 19.18
C ARG A 352 -0.40 -6.82 19.32
N LEU A 353 -0.36 -5.65 19.96
CA LEU A 353 0.89 -5.03 20.42
C LEU A 353 1.40 -5.72 21.68
N PRO A 354 2.70 -5.63 22.03
CA PRO A 354 3.25 -6.15 23.26
C PRO A 354 2.56 -5.53 24.49
N GLU A 355 2.42 -6.28 25.57
CA GLU A 355 1.90 -5.71 26.83
C GLU A 355 2.86 -4.63 27.35
N GLY A 356 2.32 -3.51 27.80
CA GLY A 356 3.10 -2.41 28.38
C GLY A 356 3.97 -1.63 27.38
N TRP A 357 3.84 -1.84 26.08
CA TRP A 357 4.66 -1.16 25.07
C TRP A 357 4.59 0.39 25.12
N GLU A 358 3.49 0.96 25.62
CA GLU A 358 3.33 2.39 25.76
C GLU A 358 4.26 3.00 26.83
N GLU A 359 4.67 2.19 27.83
CA GLU A 359 5.58 2.61 28.88
C GLU A 359 7.00 2.90 28.33
N ALA A 360 7.33 2.35 27.17
CA ALA A 360 8.60 2.62 26.48
C ALA A 360 8.64 3.98 25.80
N LEU A 361 7.48 4.63 25.59
CA LEU A 361 7.42 5.90 24.87
C LEU A 361 8.11 7.01 25.67
N PRO A 362 8.93 7.86 25.01
CA PRO A 362 9.62 8.94 25.69
C PRO A 362 8.62 10.05 26.08
N VAL A 363 8.82 10.63 27.26
CA VAL A 363 8.22 11.89 27.69
C VAL A 363 9.27 12.98 27.55
N PHE A 364 8.92 14.04 26.85
CA PHE A 364 9.82 15.16 26.59
C PHE A 364 9.56 16.29 27.60
N GLU A 365 10.66 16.96 28.03
CA GLU A 365 10.64 18.02 29.03
C GLU A 365 9.92 19.27 28.48
N GLU A 366 8.93 19.77 29.21
CA GLU A 366 8.20 20.98 28.86
C GLU A 366 9.15 22.20 28.75
N GLY A 367 8.90 23.06 27.78
CA GLY A 367 9.67 24.26 27.49
C GLY A 367 10.96 24.02 26.69
N LYS A 368 11.39 22.77 26.46
CA LYS A 368 12.54 22.48 25.58
C LYS A 368 12.14 22.63 24.12
N SER A 369 13.05 23.16 23.32
CA SER A 369 12.88 23.23 21.88
C SER A 369 13.34 21.92 21.22
N VAL A 370 12.42 21.22 20.54
CA VAL A 370 12.68 19.95 19.87
C VAL A 370 11.97 19.95 18.51
N ALA A 371 12.68 19.60 17.44
CA ALA A 371 12.07 19.37 16.14
C ALA A 371 11.21 18.09 16.19
N THR A 372 9.99 18.11 15.65
CA THR A 372 9.10 16.94 15.74
C THR A 372 9.64 15.74 14.97
N ARG A 373 10.44 15.93 13.88
CA ARG A 373 11.18 14.83 13.24
C ARG A 373 12.19 14.15 14.19
N ALA A 374 12.87 14.93 15.04
CA ALA A 374 13.81 14.39 16.01
C ALA A 374 13.11 13.67 17.16
N ALA A 375 11.94 14.19 17.58
CA ALA A 375 11.07 13.50 18.52
C ALA A 375 10.58 12.17 17.97
N SER A 376 10.12 12.13 16.72
CA SER A 376 9.73 10.90 16.01
C SER A 376 10.86 9.89 15.98
N GLY A 377 12.09 10.32 15.67
CA GLY A 377 13.27 9.44 15.72
C GLY A 377 13.47 8.80 17.10
N LYS A 378 13.34 9.58 18.18
CA LYS A 378 13.43 9.06 19.55
C LYS A 378 12.31 8.07 19.87
N VAL A 379 11.09 8.34 19.42
CA VAL A 379 9.95 7.43 19.55
C VAL A 379 10.23 6.12 18.81
N LEU A 380 10.75 6.18 17.59
CA LEU A 380 11.13 4.98 16.82
C LEU A 380 12.21 4.15 17.54
N GLN A 381 13.20 4.79 18.19
CA GLN A 381 14.16 4.05 19.03
C GLN A 381 13.47 3.28 20.15
N SER A 382 12.56 3.91 20.86
CA SER A 382 11.82 3.29 21.96
C SER A 382 10.91 2.16 21.50
N LEU A 383 10.12 2.41 20.44
CA LEU A 383 9.26 1.39 19.82
C LEU A 383 10.09 0.24 19.24
N GLY A 384 11.23 0.56 18.64
CA GLY A 384 12.16 -0.41 18.11
C GLY A 384 12.66 -1.41 19.14
N ALA A 385 12.75 -1.03 20.40
CA ALA A 385 13.18 -1.90 21.48
C ALA A 385 12.10 -2.94 21.91
N VAL A 386 10.80 -2.62 21.70
CA VAL A 386 9.69 -3.41 22.25
C VAL A 386 8.75 -3.99 21.20
N VAL A 387 8.76 -3.48 19.96
CA VAL A 387 7.90 -3.93 18.85
C VAL A 387 8.78 -4.49 17.72
N PRO A 388 9.21 -5.76 17.79
CA PRO A 388 10.16 -6.34 16.82
C PRO A 388 9.61 -6.40 15.39
N GLU A 389 8.31 -6.49 15.20
CA GLU A 389 7.63 -6.48 13.90
C GLU A 389 7.55 -5.09 13.25
N LEU A 390 7.95 -4.01 13.93
CA LEU A 390 8.05 -2.67 13.36
C LEU A 390 9.36 -2.51 12.62
N TRP A 391 9.34 -2.30 11.32
CA TRP A 391 10.50 -2.15 10.44
C TRP A 391 10.23 -1.17 9.31
N GLY A 392 11.27 -0.71 8.65
CA GLY A 392 11.14 0.26 7.58
C GLY A 392 12.41 1.07 7.36
N GLY A 393 12.27 2.25 6.76
CA GLY A 393 13.41 3.09 6.44
C GLY A 393 13.01 4.37 5.72
N SER A 394 13.78 4.75 4.71
CA SER A 394 13.58 6.01 4.00
C SER A 394 14.00 5.90 2.53
N ALA A 395 13.45 6.79 1.70
CA ALA A 395 13.89 6.99 0.33
C ALA A 395 15.15 7.86 0.32
N ASP A 396 16.30 7.25 0.73
CA ASP A 396 17.63 7.85 0.81
C ASP A 396 17.77 9.08 1.74
N LEU A 397 16.78 9.30 2.61
CA LEU A 397 16.74 10.46 3.51
C LEU A 397 16.77 10.08 5.01
N ALA A 398 17.25 8.88 5.36
CA ALA A 398 17.17 8.34 6.71
C ALA A 398 17.74 9.27 7.80
N GLY A 399 18.89 9.90 7.54
CA GLY A 399 19.49 10.86 8.46
C GLY A 399 18.68 12.14 8.64
N SER A 400 18.05 12.63 7.56
CA SER A 400 17.20 13.82 7.62
C SER A 400 15.82 13.54 8.22
N ASN A 401 15.28 12.35 7.96
CA ASN A 401 13.95 11.95 8.46
C ASN A 401 14.01 11.34 9.86
N ASN A 402 15.21 10.98 10.36
CA ASN A 402 15.40 10.25 11.63
C ASN A 402 14.63 8.92 11.67
N THR A 403 14.72 8.13 10.61
CA THR A 403 13.95 6.88 10.42
C THR A 403 14.75 5.60 10.67
N THR A 404 16.03 5.69 10.99
CA THR A 404 16.85 4.52 11.35
C THR A 404 16.62 4.13 12.80
N ILE A 405 16.34 2.86 13.06
CA ILE A 405 16.34 2.30 14.42
C ILE A 405 17.79 1.86 14.71
N ASP A 406 18.40 2.47 15.72
CA ASP A 406 19.78 2.21 16.09
C ASP A 406 20.04 0.74 16.45
N LYS A 407 21.27 0.28 16.18
CA LYS A 407 21.71 -1.09 16.51
C LYS A 407 20.92 -2.20 15.80
N THR A 408 20.15 -1.87 14.78
CA THR A 408 19.51 -2.86 13.90
C THR A 408 20.33 -3.03 12.62
N SER A 409 20.26 -4.22 12.03
CA SER A 409 20.92 -4.52 10.75
C SER A 409 20.15 -3.89 9.58
N SER A 410 20.90 -3.58 8.51
CA SER A 410 20.31 -3.20 7.23
C SER A 410 19.74 -4.43 6.51
N PHE A 411 18.52 -4.29 5.95
CA PHE A 411 17.88 -5.31 5.12
C PHE A 411 18.58 -5.37 3.76
N LEU A 412 19.61 -6.21 3.68
CA LEU A 412 20.47 -6.37 2.50
C LEU A 412 20.74 -7.86 2.26
N PRO A 413 20.88 -8.29 1.00
CA PRO A 413 21.00 -9.70 0.67
C PRO A 413 22.24 -10.33 1.28
N GLU A 414 22.20 -11.64 1.46
CA GLU A 414 23.35 -12.42 1.92
C GLU A 414 24.58 -12.17 1.01
N GLY A 415 25.75 -12.06 1.64
CA GLY A 415 26.99 -11.77 0.94
C GLY A 415 27.18 -10.30 0.54
N ASN A 416 26.29 -9.38 0.94
CA ASN A 416 26.50 -7.95 0.74
C ASN A 416 27.70 -7.47 1.59
N PRO A 417 28.70 -6.74 1.01
CA PRO A 417 29.92 -6.37 1.72
C PRO A 417 29.77 -5.21 2.71
N LEU A 418 28.62 -4.56 2.74
CA LEU A 418 28.40 -3.40 3.61
C LEU A 418 28.30 -3.81 5.07
N PRO A 419 28.91 -3.03 6.01
CA PRO A 419 28.76 -3.29 7.43
C PRO A 419 27.31 -3.29 7.88
N GLY A 420 26.92 -4.30 8.68
CA GLY A 420 25.54 -4.42 9.18
C GLY A 420 24.55 -4.99 8.18
N ALA A 421 25.00 -5.50 7.03
CA ALA A 421 24.15 -6.21 6.08
C ALA A 421 23.61 -7.51 6.68
N ASN A 422 22.31 -7.73 6.56
CA ASN A 422 21.63 -8.93 7.02
C ASN A 422 20.37 -9.14 6.16
N PRO A 423 20.15 -10.33 5.57
CA PRO A 423 18.95 -10.58 4.76
C PRO A 423 17.64 -10.38 5.52
N TYR A 424 17.71 -10.45 6.84
CA TYR A 424 16.59 -10.25 7.78
C TYR A 424 16.69 -8.93 8.53
N GLY A 425 17.47 -7.97 8.02
CA GLY A 425 17.68 -6.67 8.64
C GLY A 425 16.39 -5.87 8.77
N ARG A 426 16.37 -4.95 9.72
CA ARG A 426 15.18 -4.17 10.09
C ARG A 426 15.13 -2.80 9.41
N THR A 427 16.29 -2.28 8.99
CA THR A 427 16.36 -1.01 8.27
C THR A 427 16.35 -1.25 6.77
N VAL A 428 15.31 -0.75 6.11
CA VAL A 428 15.16 -0.82 4.65
C VAL A 428 15.73 0.43 3.99
N HIS A 429 16.61 0.24 3.03
CA HIS A 429 17.12 1.30 2.18
C HIS A 429 16.38 1.27 0.84
N PHE A 430 15.29 2.03 0.74
CA PHE A 430 14.49 2.08 -0.50
C PHE A 430 15.23 2.77 -1.65
N GLY A 431 16.27 3.59 -1.33
CA GLY A 431 16.93 4.44 -2.30
C GLY A 431 16.05 5.62 -2.72
N ILE A 432 16.45 6.37 -3.74
CA ILE A 432 15.69 7.52 -4.25
C ILE A 432 14.55 6.97 -5.12
N ARG A 433 13.52 6.39 -4.49
CA ARG A 433 12.40 5.68 -5.09
C ARG A 433 11.15 5.84 -4.24
N GLU A 434 10.62 7.05 -4.12
CA GLU A 434 9.49 7.36 -3.25
C GLU A 434 8.22 6.61 -3.68
N PHE A 435 7.99 6.49 -4.99
CA PHE A 435 6.81 5.82 -5.51
C PHE A 435 6.86 4.31 -5.23
N ALA A 436 7.98 3.66 -5.53
CA ALA A 436 8.16 2.24 -5.21
C ALA A 436 8.10 2.02 -3.70
N MET A 437 8.78 2.85 -2.89
CA MET A 437 8.71 2.76 -1.42
C MET A 437 7.26 2.69 -0.92
N ALA A 438 6.40 3.61 -1.35
CA ALA A 438 5.01 3.63 -0.91
C ALA A 438 4.22 2.41 -1.41
N ALA A 439 4.44 1.97 -2.64
CA ALA A 439 3.76 0.81 -3.21
C ALA A 439 4.28 -0.52 -2.61
N GLU A 440 5.58 -0.63 -2.34
CA GLU A 440 6.18 -1.76 -1.63
C GLU A 440 5.69 -1.85 -0.19
N MET A 441 5.54 -0.70 0.50
CA MET A 441 4.92 -0.66 1.84
C MET A 441 3.48 -1.16 1.81
N ASN A 442 2.71 -0.90 0.75
CA ASN A 442 1.40 -1.50 0.57
C ASN A 442 1.50 -3.02 0.47
N GLY A 443 2.45 -3.53 -0.32
CA GLY A 443 2.71 -4.97 -0.44
C GLY A 443 3.12 -5.61 0.89
N ILE A 444 3.97 -4.95 1.67
CA ILE A 444 4.37 -5.40 3.01
C ILE A 444 3.15 -5.48 3.94
N ALA A 445 2.30 -4.46 3.93
CA ALA A 445 1.10 -4.44 4.77
C ALA A 445 0.06 -5.50 4.35
N LEU A 446 -0.09 -5.75 3.03
CA LEU A 446 -0.96 -6.78 2.47
C LEU A 446 -0.48 -8.20 2.79
N HIS A 447 0.83 -8.43 2.82
CA HIS A 447 1.39 -9.71 3.25
C HIS A 447 1.00 -10.03 4.69
N GLY A 448 0.93 -9.01 5.55
CA GLY A 448 0.57 -9.14 6.95
C GLY A 448 1.77 -9.43 7.87
N ASN A 449 1.46 -9.69 9.13
CA ASN A 449 2.40 -10.12 10.19
C ASN A 449 3.56 -9.15 10.48
N THR A 450 3.59 -7.97 9.87
CA THR A 450 4.58 -6.92 10.16
C THR A 450 3.96 -5.54 10.14
N ARG A 451 4.68 -4.54 10.68
CA ARG A 451 4.27 -3.13 10.72
C ARG A 451 5.32 -2.29 10.02
N VAL A 452 4.93 -1.63 8.94
CA VAL A 452 5.86 -0.92 8.07
C VAL A 452 5.75 0.59 8.24
N TYR A 453 6.91 1.27 8.19
CA TYR A 453 7.00 2.71 8.02
C TYR A 453 8.01 3.08 6.93
N GLY A 454 7.77 4.21 6.27
CA GLY A 454 8.69 4.75 5.27
C GLY A 454 8.74 6.26 5.28
N GLY A 455 9.94 6.82 5.17
CA GLY A 455 10.19 8.25 5.29
C GLY A 455 10.67 8.90 4.02
N THR A 456 10.22 10.15 3.82
CA THR A 456 10.74 11.11 2.83
C THR A 456 10.36 12.52 3.27
N PHE A 457 10.73 13.56 2.51
CA PHE A 457 10.21 14.91 2.75
C PHE A 457 8.75 15.00 2.31
N LEU A 458 7.97 15.85 2.98
CA LEU A 458 6.54 15.99 2.69
C LEU A 458 6.27 16.39 1.23
N VAL A 459 7.09 17.26 0.67
CA VAL A 459 6.96 17.68 -0.75
C VAL A 459 7.06 16.50 -1.71
N PHE A 460 7.86 15.48 -1.39
CA PHE A 460 8.04 14.29 -2.22
C PHE A 460 6.91 13.26 -2.07
N SER A 461 5.89 13.54 -1.23
CA SER A 461 4.64 12.80 -1.27
C SER A 461 3.93 12.91 -2.63
N ASP A 462 4.27 13.90 -3.44
CA ASP A 462 3.79 14.02 -4.82
C ASP A 462 4.20 12.84 -5.70
N TYR A 463 5.44 12.34 -5.57
CA TYR A 463 5.88 11.12 -6.25
C TYR A 463 5.11 9.89 -5.77
N MET A 464 4.65 9.86 -4.52
CA MET A 464 3.98 8.73 -3.87
C MET A 464 2.45 8.74 -4.09
N ARG A 465 1.88 9.78 -4.67
CA ARG A 465 0.45 10.10 -4.63
C ARG A 465 -0.47 8.92 -4.95
N ASN A 466 -0.19 8.17 -6.00
CA ASN A 466 -1.02 7.04 -6.38
C ASN A 466 -0.95 5.89 -5.35
N ALA A 467 0.25 5.52 -4.91
CA ALA A 467 0.43 4.46 -3.91
C ALA A 467 -0.21 4.80 -2.56
N VAL A 468 -0.11 6.07 -2.11
CA VAL A 468 -0.78 6.58 -0.89
C VAL A 468 -2.31 6.50 -1.04
N ARG A 469 -2.85 6.83 -2.22
CA ARG A 469 -4.27 6.65 -2.51
C ARG A 469 -4.69 5.18 -2.48
N MET A 470 -3.85 4.27 -2.98
CA MET A 470 -4.12 2.84 -2.96
C MET A 470 -4.10 2.27 -1.54
N SER A 471 -3.17 2.72 -0.67
CA SER A 471 -3.19 2.30 0.74
C SER A 471 -4.47 2.74 1.46
N ALA A 472 -4.98 3.95 1.15
CA ALA A 472 -6.23 4.45 1.70
C ALA A 472 -7.46 3.66 1.18
N LEU A 473 -7.48 3.35 -0.11
CA LEU A 473 -8.54 2.54 -0.74
C LEU A 473 -8.62 1.14 -0.12
N MET A 474 -7.47 0.51 0.12
CA MET A 474 -7.36 -0.81 0.74
C MET A 474 -7.36 -0.79 2.28
N GLN A 475 -7.41 0.39 2.90
CA GLN A 475 -7.39 0.58 4.37
C GLN A 475 -6.17 -0.08 5.03
N LEU A 476 -4.99 0.07 4.44
CA LEU A 476 -3.77 -0.58 4.91
C LEU A 476 -3.12 0.12 6.10
N PRO A 477 -2.58 -0.63 7.08
CA PRO A 477 -1.90 -0.10 8.25
C PRO A 477 -0.47 0.35 7.93
N VAL A 478 -0.32 1.36 7.07
CA VAL A 478 0.95 1.92 6.62
C VAL A 478 1.22 3.24 7.32
N THR A 479 2.46 3.46 7.78
CA THR A 479 2.90 4.74 8.38
C THR A 479 3.88 5.46 7.46
N TYR A 480 3.49 6.60 6.95
CA TYR A 480 4.36 7.53 6.23
C TYR A 480 4.96 8.55 7.19
N VAL A 481 6.29 8.73 7.14
CA VAL A 481 7.01 9.71 7.94
C VAL A 481 7.49 10.83 7.02
N TRP A 482 6.67 11.87 6.89
CA TRP A 482 6.92 13.02 6.03
C TRP A 482 7.50 14.18 6.82
N THR A 483 8.80 14.41 6.69
CA THR A 483 9.48 15.51 7.37
C THR A 483 9.58 16.75 6.48
N HIS A 484 10.07 17.88 7.04
CA HIS A 484 10.20 19.15 6.30
C HIS A 484 8.83 19.64 5.83
N ASP A 485 7.91 19.78 6.79
CA ASP A 485 6.47 19.89 6.61
C ASP A 485 5.95 21.26 6.16
N SER A 486 6.81 22.29 6.07
CA SER A 486 6.42 23.67 5.71
C SER A 486 7.61 24.51 5.23
N ILE A 487 7.36 25.78 4.95
CA ILE A 487 8.42 26.80 4.72
C ILE A 487 9.45 26.86 5.85
N GLY A 488 9.12 26.33 7.03
CA GLY A 488 10.01 26.23 8.18
C GLY A 488 11.25 25.33 7.97
N LEU A 489 11.32 24.60 6.84
CA LEU A 489 12.54 23.91 6.47
C LEU A 489 13.67 24.85 6.05
N GLY A 490 13.33 26.04 5.52
CA GLY A 490 14.26 27.14 5.32
C GLY A 490 14.89 27.20 3.92
N GLU A 491 16.19 27.21 3.87
CA GLU A 491 17.02 27.65 2.76
C GLU A 491 16.93 26.80 1.49
N ASP A 492 16.45 25.55 1.56
CA ASP A 492 16.26 24.68 0.41
C ASP A 492 15.23 25.24 -0.59
N GLY A 493 14.35 26.15 -0.13
CA GLY A 493 13.49 26.95 -0.98
C GLY A 493 12.27 26.24 -1.55
N PRO A 494 11.61 26.86 -2.56
CA PRO A 494 10.27 26.46 -3.02
C PRO A 494 10.15 25.02 -3.51
N THR A 495 11.21 24.43 -4.06
CA THR A 495 11.21 23.06 -4.57
C THR A 495 11.10 22.01 -3.46
N HIS A 496 11.35 22.40 -2.21
CA HIS A 496 11.30 21.53 -1.02
C HIS A 496 10.23 21.94 -0.02
N GLN A 497 9.66 23.14 -0.17
CA GLN A 497 8.66 23.72 0.74
C GLN A 497 7.24 23.34 0.31
N PRO A 498 6.56 22.44 1.05
CA PRO A 498 5.17 22.09 0.75
C PRO A 498 4.24 23.28 1.07
N VAL A 499 3.25 23.52 0.21
CA VAL A 499 2.22 24.55 0.38
C VAL A 499 0.83 23.93 0.34
N GLU A 500 0.47 23.27 -0.77
CA GLU A 500 -0.83 22.64 -0.98
C GLU A 500 -0.92 21.20 -0.44
N HIS A 501 0.20 20.58 -0.11
CA HIS A 501 0.33 19.16 0.18
C HIS A 501 -0.58 18.67 1.31
N LEU A 502 -0.63 19.42 2.45
CA LEU A 502 -1.47 19.04 3.59
C LEU A 502 -2.96 18.99 3.18
N ALA A 503 -3.45 20.00 2.48
CA ALA A 503 -4.83 20.05 2.01
C ALA A 503 -5.11 18.95 0.97
N ALA A 504 -4.19 18.74 0.03
CA ALA A 504 -4.31 17.72 -1.01
C ALA A 504 -4.29 16.30 -0.44
N LEU A 505 -3.48 16.04 0.58
CA LEU A 505 -3.43 14.75 1.29
C LEU A 505 -4.69 14.51 2.10
N ARG A 506 -5.19 15.50 2.86
CA ARG A 506 -6.46 15.45 3.60
C ARG A 506 -7.67 15.24 2.67
N ALA A 507 -7.55 15.54 1.38
CA ALA A 507 -8.59 15.26 0.39
C ALA A 507 -8.68 13.79 -0.04
N ILE A 508 -7.72 12.93 0.34
CA ILE A 508 -7.77 11.48 0.07
C ILE A 508 -8.68 10.82 1.11
N PRO A 509 -9.83 10.23 0.73
CA PRO A 509 -10.68 9.53 1.68
C PRO A 509 -9.93 8.38 2.35
N GLY A 510 -10.00 8.30 3.68
CA GLY A 510 -9.39 7.21 4.46
C GLY A 510 -7.90 7.39 4.79
N LEU A 511 -7.22 8.40 4.26
CA LEU A 511 -5.89 8.80 4.72
C LEU A 511 -6.01 9.71 5.96
N ASN A 512 -5.23 9.42 6.99
CA ASN A 512 -5.16 10.26 8.18
C ASN A 512 -3.85 11.06 8.16
N VAL A 513 -3.95 12.39 8.11
CA VAL A 513 -2.80 13.29 8.16
C VAL A 513 -2.63 13.79 9.58
N VAL A 514 -1.46 13.53 10.18
CA VAL A 514 -1.15 13.90 11.57
C VAL A 514 0.03 14.85 11.60
N ARG A 515 -0.20 16.09 12.01
CA ARG A 515 0.81 17.16 12.07
C ARG A 515 0.97 17.66 13.52
N PRO A 516 1.80 16.96 14.33
CA PRO A 516 1.93 17.26 15.75
C PRO A 516 2.61 18.61 16.00
N ALA A 517 2.15 19.32 17.02
CA ALA A 517 2.66 20.64 17.43
C ALA A 517 4.05 20.55 18.07
N ASP A 518 4.35 19.46 18.76
CA ASP A 518 5.55 19.31 19.57
C ASP A 518 6.00 17.85 19.74
N ALA A 519 7.02 17.66 20.57
CA ALA A 519 7.60 16.34 20.83
C ALA A 519 6.65 15.40 21.58
N ASN A 520 5.84 15.87 22.52
CA ASN A 520 4.89 15.05 23.27
C ASN A 520 3.66 14.69 22.42
N GLU A 521 3.15 15.60 21.59
CA GLU A 521 2.14 15.25 20.58
C GLU A 521 2.66 14.24 19.57
N THR A 522 3.96 14.32 19.19
CA THR A 522 4.58 13.33 18.29
C THR A 522 4.59 11.94 18.92
N ALA A 523 4.91 11.82 20.20
CA ALA A 523 4.86 10.54 20.91
C ALA A 523 3.41 10.01 21.00
N ALA A 524 2.45 10.86 21.32
CA ALA A 524 1.03 10.51 21.35
C ALA A 524 0.51 10.10 19.97
N ALA A 525 0.95 10.77 18.90
CA ALA A 525 0.59 10.43 17.53
C ALA A 525 1.07 9.01 17.14
N TRP A 526 2.33 8.67 17.39
CA TRP A 526 2.85 7.34 17.15
C TRP A 526 2.08 6.27 17.95
N ALA A 527 1.78 6.55 19.22
CA ALA A 527 1.00 5.63 20.06
C ALA A 527 -0.39 5.38 19.46
N GLU A 528 -1.09 6.43 19.09
CA GLU A 528 -2.44 6.31 18.52
C GLU A 528 -2.43 5.62 17.16
N ILE A 529 -1.44 5.90 16.30
CA ILE A 529 -1.27 5.21 15.00
C ILE A 529 -1.15 3.69 15.20
N LEU A 530 -0.26 3.23 16.09
CA LEU A 530 -0.09 1.81 16.33
C LEU A 530 -1.35 1.14 16.90
N LYS A 531 -2.09 1.81 17.79
CA LYS A 531 -3.38 1.34 18.31
C LYS A 531 -4.42 1.22 17.19
N ARG A 532 -4.51 2.23 16.33
CA ARG A 532 -5.42 2.24 15.19
C ARG A 532 -5.09 1.15 14.19
N HIS A 533 -3.80 0.93 13.89
CA HIS A 533 -3.37 -0.16 13.04
C HIS A 533 -3.80 -1.54 13.56
N ALA A 534 -3.87 -1.72 14.88
CA ALA A 534 -4.31 -2.97 15.51
C ALA A 534 -5.84 -3.14 15.56
N THR A 535 -6.60 -2.04 15.56
CA THR A 535 -8.06 -2.09 15.82
C THR A 535 -8.91 -1.61 14.66
N ARG A 536 -8.40 -0.69 13.86
CA ARG A 536 -9.09 -0.04 12.75
C ARG A 536 -8.05 0.40 11.71
N PRO A 537 -7.52 -0.53 10.91
CA PRO A 537 -6.42 -0.26 10.00
C PRO A 537 -6.77 0.85 9.00
N ALA A 538 -5.83 1.77 8.81
CA ALA A 538 -5.85 2.84 7.84
C ALA A 538 -4.43 3.39 7.67
N PRO A 539 -4.07 4.01 6.53
CA PRO A 539 -2.80 4.68 6.39
C PRO A 539 -2.75 6.00 7.17
N HIS A 540 -1.58 6.28 7.73
CA HIS A 540 -1.30 7.50 8.48
C HIS A 540 -0.06 8.19 7.93
N GLY A 541 -0.13 9.51 7.74
CA GLY A 541 1.00 10.35 7.35
C GLY A 541 1.36 11.33 8.46
N LEU A 542 2.56 11.18 9.03
CA LEU A 542 3.13 12.10 10.03
C LEU A 542 3.84 13.24 9.30
N ALA A 543 3.30 14.45 9.36
CA ALA A 543 3.93 15.66 8.84
C ALA A 543 4.73 16.35 9.95
N LEU A 544 6.07 16.35 9.81
CA LEU A 544 7.01 16.66 10.89
C LEU A 544 7.93 17.83 10.56
N THR A 545 8.17 18.71 11.54
CA THR A 545 9.03 19.88 11.37
C THR A 545 10.52 19.53 11.26
N ARG A 546 11.28 20.34 10.47
CA ARG A 546 12.73 20.39 10.52
C ARG A 546 13.23 21.27 11.66
N GLN A 547 12.59 22.41 11.87
CA GLN A 547 12.93 23.37 12.92
C GLN A 547 12.45 22.92 14.30
N GLY A 548 13.13 23.38 15.35
CA GLY A 548 12.74 23.14 16.74
C GLY A 548 11.50 23.96 17.11
N VAL A 549 10.60 23.35 17.86
CA VAL A 549 9.39 23.95 18.42
C VAL A 549 9.33 23.74 19.93
N PRO A 550 8.70 24.63 20.71
CA PRO A 550 8.57 24.46 22.15
C PRO A 550 7.73 23.23 22.47
N THR A 551 8.16 22.45 23.43
CA THR A 551 7.45 21.28 23.94
C THR A 551 6.44 21.69 25.01
N TYR A 552 5.21 21.24 24.92
CA TYR A 552 4.14 21.41 25.93
C TYR A 552 4.05 20.15 26.82
N ALA A 553 3.34 20.27 27.94
CA ALA A 553 3.06 19.13 28.79
C ALA A 553 2.29 18.04 28.04
N PRO A 554 2.55 16.75 28.30
CA PRO A 554 1.79 15.66 27.66
C PRO A 554 0.28 15.83 27.89
N ASN A 555 -0.50 15.64 26.82
CA ASN A 555 -1.95 15.68 26.88
C ASN A 555 -2.55 14.43 26.22
N PRO A 556 -3.30 13.60 26.96
CA PRO A 556 -3.89 12.38 26.39
C PRO A 556 -4.94 12.68 25.31
N ASP A 557 -5.52 13.88 25.30
CA ASP A 557 -6.50 14.28 24.30
C ASP A 557 -5.89 14.58 22.92
N ALA A 558 -4.57 14.65 22.81
CA ALA A 558 -3.88 14.70 21.51
C ALA A 558 -4.26 13.53 20.59
N ALA A 559 -4.49 12.33 21.15
CA ALA A 559 -4.97 11.15 20.45
C ALA A 559 -6.37 11.30 19.84
N LYS A 560 -7.14 12.34 20.25
CA LYS A 560 -8.47 12.64 19.69
C LYS A 560 -8.41 13.53 18.43
N GLY A 561 -7.21 13.97 18.02
CA GLY A 561 -7.00 14.74 16.79
C GLY A 561 -7.22 16.24 16.89
N GLY A 562 -7.90 16.72 17.94
CA GLY A 562 -8.09 18.13 18.25
C GLY A 562 -8.49 18.30 19.70
N TYR A 563 -7.84 19.21 20.42
CA TYR A 563 -8.09 19.40 21.85
C TYR A 563 -7.75 20.83 22.30
N VAL A 564 -8.28 21.23 23.46
CA VAL A 564 -7.98 22.54 24.07
C VAL A 564 -6.59 22.48 24.71
N LEU A 565 -5.61 23.14 24.07
CA LEU A 565 -4.25 23.26 24.60
C LEU A 565 -4.15 24.36 25.68
N ARG A 566 -4.82 25.49 25.46
CA ARG A 566 -4.89 26.60 26.42
C ARG A 566 -6.33 27.12 26.50
N GLU A 567 -6.87 27.17 27.72
CA GLU A 567 -8.21 27.67 27.95
C GLU A 567 -8.22 29.20 28.01
N SER A 568 -9.39 29.77 27.75
CA SER A 568 -9.68 31.19 27.97
C SER A 568 -9.62 31.56 29.44
N SER A 569 -9.27 32.81 29.75
CA SER A 569 -9.40 33.37 31.11
C SER A 569 -10.86 33.65 31.50
N THR A 570 -11.77 33.64 30.53
CA THR A 570 -13.20 33.81 30.70
C THR A 570 -13.94 32.48 30.66
N ASP A 571 -15.09 32.34 31.32
CA ASP A 571 -15.88 31.11 31.34
C ASP A 571 -16.27 30.63 29.94
N THR A 572 -16.52 31.57 29.01
CA THR A 572 -16.79 31.31 27.60
C THR A 572 -15.76 32.07 26.77
N PRO A 573 -14.99 31.43 25.89
CA PRO A 573 -14.05 32.14 25.04
C PRO A 573 -14.78 33.06 24.06
N GLU A 574 -14.24 34.26 23.88
CA GLU A 574 -14.71 35.18 22.84
C GLU A 574 -14.14 34.82 21.46
N VAL A 575 -12.90 34.26 21.44
CA VAL A 575 -12.18 33.87 20.25
C VAL A 575 -11.59 32.46 20.43
N ILE A 576 -11.58 31.67 19.38
CA ILE A 576 -10.87 30.41 19.33
C ILE A 576 -9.80 30.48 18.24
N ILE A 577 -8.54 30.17 18.58
CA ILE A 577 -7.45 30.02 17.63
C ILE A 577 -7.18 28.52 17.45
N ILE A 578 -7.32 28.03 16.24
CA ILE A 578 -7.06 26.63 15.84
C ILE A 578 -5.73 26.59 15.12
N ALA A 579 -4.79 25.78 15.58
CA ALA A 579 -3.49 25.67 14.95
C ALA A 579 -3.02 24.20 14.90
N THR A 580 -2.06 23.91 14.02
CA THR A 580 -1.46 22.61 13.86
C THR A 580 0.05 22.75 13.65
N GLY A 581 0.81 21.73 13.97
CA GLY A 581 2.26 21.72 13.74
C GLY A 581 2.98 22.89 14.42
N SER A 582 4.00 23.39 13.72
CA SER A 582 4.84 24.48 14.25
C SER A 582 4.09 25.79 14.53
N GLU A 583 2.92 25.98 13.99
CA GLU A 583 2.15 27.24 14.14
C GLU A 583 1.38 27.30 15.47
N VAL A 584 1.26 26.19 16.21
CA VAL A 584 0.64 26.16 17.54
C VAL A 584 1.35 27.11 18.50
N GLN A 585 2.66 27.26 18.43
CA GLN A 585 3.40 28.25 19.24
C GLN A 585 2.98 29.70 18.94
N LEU A 586 2.64 30.00 17.69
CA LEU A 586 2.16 31.34 17.30
C LEU A 586 0.78 31.59 17.86
N ALA A 587 -0.10 30.58 17.86
CA ALA A 587 -1.43 30.67 18.48
C ALA A 587 -1.36 30.88 19.97
N VAL A 588 -0.46 30.21 20.69
CA VAL A 588 -0.23 30.39 22.13
C VAL A 588 0.27 31.82 22.45
N ALA A 589 1.27 32.30 21.69
CA ALA A 589 1.78 33.67 21.88
C ALA A 589 0.75 34.74 21.48
N ALA A 590 -0.07 34.51 20.47
CA ALA A 590 -1.17 35.41 20.10
C ALA A 590 -2.24 35.47 21.20
N ARG A 591 -2.57 34.31 21.81
CA ARG A 591 -3.48 34.24 22.96
C ARG A 591 -2.99 35.10 24.12
N GLU A 592 -1.71 35.02 24.49
CA GLU A 592 -1.16 35.83 25.59
C GLU A 592 -1.38 37.33 25.36
N ARG A 593 -1.24 37.81 24.13
CA ARG A 593 -1.50 39.22 23.75
C ARG A 593 -2.98 39.59 23.88
N LEU A 594 -3.87 38.73 23.35
CA LEU A 594 -5.31 38.97 23.38
C LEU A 594 -5.86 38.94 24.82
N GLU A 595 -5.40 38.02 25.64
CA GLU A 595 -5.74 37.95 27.06
C GLU A 595 -5.26 39.19 27.84
N ALA A 596 -4.08 39.72 27.52
CA ALA A 596 -3.60 41.00 28.11
C ALA A 596 -4.47 42.21 27.70
N GLU A 597 -5.20 42.13 26.60
CA GLU A 597 -6.18 43.11 26.14
C GLU A 597 -7.59 42.86 26.72
N GLY A 598 -7.78 41.82 27.50
CA GLY A 598 -9.05 41.43 28.09
C GLY A 598 -9.96 40.64 27.14
N ILE A 599 -9.42 40.08 26.03
CA ILE A 599 -10.15 39.25 25.08
C ILE A 599 -9.93 37.78 25.44
N GLY A 600 -10.97 37.16 25.99
CA GLY A 600 -10.92 35.74 26.37
C GLY A 600 -10.66 34.82 25.17
N THR A 601 -9.51 34.16 25.14
CA THR A 601 -9.04 33.42 23.95
C THR A 601 -8.65 31.99 24.28
N ARG A 602 -9.29 31.05 23.59
CA ARG A 602 -8.95 29.62 23.63
C ARG A 602 -7.99 29.27 22.50
N VAL A 603 -6.99 28.41 22.78
CA VAL A 603 -6.14 27.79 21.76
C VAL A 603 -6.46 26.31 21.66
N VAL A 604 -6.75 25.86 20.45
CA VAL A 604 -6.96 24.45 20.07
C VAL A 604 -5.77 23.98 19.26
N SER A 605 -5.07 22.94 19.72
CA SER A 605 -4.15 22.17 18.90
C SER A 605 -4.94 21.12 18.15
N MET A 606 -4.76 21.04 16.83
CA MET A 606 -5.48 20.11 15.97
C MET A 606 -4.50 19.26 15.13
N PRO A 607 -3.78 18.31 15.76
CA PRO A 607 -2.82 17.48 15.06
C PRO A 607 -3.41 16.62 13.93
N SER A 608 -4.69 16.20 14.01
CA SER A 608 -5.35 15.47 12.93
C SER A 608 -6.82 15.84 12.83
N VAL A 609 -7.17 16.42 11.70
CA VAL A 609 -8.55 16.79 11.37
C VAL A 609 -9.44 15.56 11.29
N GLU A 610 -8.93 14.47 10.69
CA GLU A 610 -9.65 13.22 10.48
C GLU A 610 -10.00 12.58 11.84
N TRP A 611 -9.05 12.48 12.75
CA TRP A 611 -9.29 11.95 14.10
C TRP A 611 -10.26 12.80 14.91
N PHE A 612 -10.19 14.14 14.76
CA PHE A 612 -11.12 15.03 15.44
C PHE A 612 -12.54 14.87 14.93
N GLU A 613 -12.73 14.73 13.62
CA GLU A 613 -14.06 14.56 13.03
C GLU A 613 -14.74 13.23 13.39
N GLU A 614 -13.96 12.22 13.72
CA GLU A 614 -14.45 10.93 14.22
C GLU A 614 -14.99 11.02 15.65
N GLN A 615 -14.63 12.06 16.41
CA GLN A 615 -15.07 12.19 17.80
C GLN A 615 -16.57 12.42 17.90
N PRO A 616 -17.20 11.99 19.01
CA PRO A 616 -18.60 12.31 19.27
C PRO A 616 -18.87 13.81 19.18
N ARG A 617 -20.03 14.20 18.68
CA ARG A 617 -20.41 15.59 18.52
C ARG A 617 -20.24 16.40 19.82
N ALA A 618 -20.62 15.81 20.96
CA ALA A 618 -20.48 16.49 22.27
C ALA A 618 -19.02 16.86 22.58
N TYR A 619 -18.05 15.99 22.21
CA TYR A 619 -16.63 16.32 22.37
C TYR A 619 -16.21 17.42 21.39
N ARG A 620 -16.57 17.33 20.14
CA ARG A 620 -16.24 18.34 19.13
C ARG A 620 -16.82 19.71 19.52
N ASP A 621 -18.07 19.75 19.99
CA ASP A 621 -18.74 20.96 20.45
C ASP A 621 -18.09 21.51 21.74
N SER A 622 -17.52 20.67 22.61
CA SER A 622 -16.79 21.13 23.79
C SER A 622 -15.45 21.78 23.44
N VAL A 623 -14.77 21.30 22.39
CA VAL A 623 -13.50 21.87 21.89
C VAL A 623 -13.77 23.14 21.06
N LEU A 624 -14.74 23.09 20.17
CA LEU A 624 -15.15 24.15 19.24
C LEU A 624 -16.64 24.51 19.44
N PRO A 625 -17.00 25.17 20.55
CA PRO A 625 -18.39 25.52 20.85
C PRO A 625 -19.05 26.25 19.67
N PRO A 626 -20.21 25.80 19.17
CA PRO A 626 -20.87 26.39 18.00
C PRO A 626 -21.24 27.85 18.15
N GLU A 627 -21.49 28.31 19.39
CA GLU A 627 -21.81 29.69 19.74
C GLU A 627 -20.62 30.64 19.59
N VAL A 628 -19.38 30.14 19.66
CA VAL A 628 -18.16 30.92 19.46
C VAL A 628 -17.82 30.97 17.97
N ARG A 629 -18.29 32.01 17.29
CA ARG A 629 -18.12 32.19 15.83
C ARG A 629 -16.84 32.93 15.47
N ALA A 630 -16.23 33.66 16.38
CA ALA A 630 -14.93 34.29 16.16
C ALA A 630 -13.84 33.22 16.23
N ARG A 631 -13.36 32.80 15.08
CA ARG A 631 -12.37 31.70 14.94
C ARG A 631 -11.25 32.08 13.99
N VAL A 632 -10.03 31.71 14.35
CA VAL A 632 -8.86 31.86 13.49
C VAL A 632 -8.22 30.48 13.30
N ALA A 633 -7.87 30.13 12.07
CA ALA A 633 -7.02 28.97 11.80
C ALA A 633 -5.62 29.43 11.40
N VAL A 634 -4.59 28.69 11.82
CA VAL A 634 -3.18 29.01 11.53
C VAL A 634 -2.46 27.73 11.07
N GLU A 635 -2.04 27.70 9.81
CA GLU A 635 -1.25 26.61 9.23
C GLU A 635 -0.37 27.13 8.10
N ALA A 636 0.92 26.85 8.12
CA ALA A 636 1.88 27.22 7.07
C ALA A 636 1.70 26.31 5.84
N GLY A 637 0.59 26.47 5.17
CA GLY A 637 0.12 25.81 3.97
C GLY A 637 -1.13 26.51 3.45
N ILE A 638 -1.71 26.01 2.36
CA ILE A 638 -2.92 26.61 1.76
C ILE A 638 -4.12 26.49 2.69
N GLY A 639 -4.92 27.55 2.82
CA GLY A 639 -6.01 27.67 3.79
C GLY A 639 -7.24 26.77 3.54
N LEU A 640 -7.27 26.01 2.45
CA LEU A 640 -8.45 25.29 1.96
C LEU A 640 -9.11 24.37 3.01
N THR A 641 -8.34 23.70 3.85
CA THR A 641 -8.83 22.78 4.90
C THR A 641 -9.68 23.50 5.93
N TRP A 642 -9.39 24.76 6.24
CA TRP A 642 -9.81 25.45 7.46
C TRP A 642 -11.15 26.17 7.35
N TYR A 643 -11.66 26.47 6.15
CA TYR A 643 -12.92 27.17 5.95
C TYR A 643 -14.11 26.54 6.71
N ARG A 644 -14.15 25.20 6.78
CA ARG A 644 -15.23 24.47 7.49
C ARG A 644 -15.20 24.62 9.01
N PHE A 645 -14.03 25.00 9.58
CA PHE A 645 -13.86 25.20 11.02
C PHE A 645 -13.99 26.65 11.44
N THR A 646 -13.61 27.57 10.56
CA THR A 646 -13.61 29.01 10.85
C THR A 646 -14.95 29.65 10.55
N GLY A 647 -15.72 29.16 9.60
CA GLY A 647 -17.02 29.69 9.23
C GLY A 647 -16.95 31.07 8.56
N ASP A 648 -18.10 31.75 8.52
CA ASP A 648 -18.29 33.02 7.78
C ASP A 648 -17.60 34.25 8.44
N ALA A 649 -17.51 34.28 9.77
CA ALA A 649 -16.83 35.34 10.52
C ALA A 649 -15.33 35.08 10.70
N GLY A 650 -14.87 33.87 10.40
CA GLY A 650 -13.52 33.44 10.67
C GLY A 650 -12.44 34.06 9.78
N ARG A 651 -11.19 33.88 10.21
CA ARG A 651 -10.00 34.27 9.48
C ARG A 651 -9.04 33.08 9.39
N ILE A 652 -8.21 33.07 8.35
CA ILE A 652 -7.20 32.04 8.14
C ILE A 652 -5.86 32.73 7.91
N VAL A 653 -4.85 32.38 8.69
CA VAL A 653 -3.46 32.75 8.47
C VAL A 653 -2.81 31.57 7.77
N SER A 654 -2.66 31.70 6.46
CA SER A 654 -2.25 30.64 5.52
C SER A 654 -1.22 31.15 4.52
N LEU A 655 -0.67 30.25 3.73
CA LEU A 655 0.27 30.54 2.64
C LEU A 655 -0.40 30.23 1.30
N GLU A 656 -0.73 31.29 0.53
CA GLU A 656 -1.44 31.16 -0.76
C GLU A 656 -0.50 31.35 -1.97
N HIS A 657 0.81 31.16 -1.78
CA HIS A 657 1.84 31.27 -2.78
C HIS A 657 3.04 30.37 -2.43
N PHE A 658 3.91 30.09 -3.39
CA PHE A 658 5.14 29.35 -3.10
C PHE A 658 6.08 30.13 -2.18
N GLY A 659 6.92 29.42 -1.44
CA GLY A 659 7.91 30.00 -0.55
C GLY A 659 9.13 30.58 -1.26
N ALA A 660 10.20 30.79 -0.51
CA ALA A 660 11.46 31.31 -1.03
C ALA A 660 12.66 30.69 -0.26
N SER A 661 13.88 30.88 -0.80
CA SER A 661 15.12 30.47 -0.12
C SER A 661 15.55 31.55 0.88
N ALA A 662 15.26 31.32 2.16
CA ALA A 662 15.75 32.10 3.28
C ALA A 662 15.66 31.25 4.57
N ASP A 663 16.20 31.73 5.67
CA ASP A 663 16.00 31.05 6.96
C ASP A 663 14.54 31.07 7.40
N ALA A 664 14.16 30.08 8.21
CA ALA A 664 12.78 29.88 8.65
C ALA A 664 12.17 31.13 9.31
N ALA A 665 12.93 31.83 10.17
CA ALA A 665 12.42 32.99 10.91
C ALA A 665 12.09 34.16 9.96
N THR A 666 12.95 34.39 8.96
CA THR A 666 12.73 35.40 7.90
C THR A 666 11.46 35.06 7.12
N LEU A 667 11.30 33.82 6.65
CA LEU A 667 10.14 33.41 5.85
C LEU A 667 8.83 33.50 6.64
N PHE A 668 8.82 33.04 7.90
CA PHE A 668 7.64 33.16 8.76
C PHE A 668 7.25 34.61 8.99
N ALA A 669 8.23 35.50 9.25
CA ALA A 669 7.95 36.93 9.44
C ALA A 669 7.46 37.59 8.15
N GLU A 670 8.09 37.35 7.00
CA GLU A 670 7.74 37.96 5.71
C GLU A 670 6.35 37.54 5.26
N TYR A 671 5.97 36.26 5.46
CA TYR A 671 4.67 35.73 5.04
C TYR A 671 3.60 35.85 6.10
N GLY A 672 3.85 36.57 7.17
CA GLY A 672 2.83 36.96 8.17
C GLY A 672 2.52 35.86 9.20
N PHE A 673 3.32 34.83 9.30
CA PHE A 673 3.20 33.82 10.37
C PHE A 673 3.83 34.35 11.66
N THR A 674 3.20 35.34 12.24
CA THR A 674 3.65 35.99 13.48
C THR A 674 2.51 36.05 14.51
N PRO A 675 2.83 36.03 15.82
CA PRO A 675 1.80 36.22 16.88
C PRO A 675 0.98 37.49 16.73
N GLU A 676 1.59 38.56 16.22
CA GLU A 676 0.96 39.84 15.94
C GLU A 676 -0.15 39.71 14.90
N ASN A 677 0.15 39.07 13.78
CA ASN A 677 -0.81 38.90 12.69
C ASN A 677 -1.94 37.93 13.08
N VAL A 678 -1.64 36.86 13.82
CA VAL A 678 -2.65 35.94 14.35
C VAL A 678 -3.58 36.66 15.31
N ALA A 679 -3.06 37.52 16.20
CA ALA A 679 -3.87 38.34 17.11
C ALA A 679 -4.70 39.39 16.33
N ALA A 680 -4.16 39.99 15.27
CA ALA A 680 -4.91 40.91 14.42
C ALA A 680 -6.08 40.17 13.70
N ALA A 681 -5.84 39.02 13.15
CA ALA A 681 -6.88 38.15 12.53
C ALA A 681 -7.99 37.79 13.55
N ALA A 682 -7.60 37.52 14.79
CA ALA A 682 -8.55 37.26 15.89
C ALA A 682 -9.44 38.46 16.20
N ARG A 683 -8.86 39.67 16.26
CA ARG A 683 -9.64 40.91 16.46
C ARG A 683 -10.59 41.19 15.28
N GLU A 684 -10.14 40.96 14.05
CA GLU A 684 -10.98 41.09 12.85
C GLU A 684 -12.14 40.10 12.86
N SER A 685 -11.90 38.84 13.23
CA SER A 685 -12.93 37.82 13.36
C SER A 685 -13.95 38.21 14.45
N LEU A 686 -13.47 38.68 15.61
CA LEU A 686 -14.32 39.12 16.69
C LEU A 686 -15.15 40.33 16.30
N ALA A 687 -14.57 41.31 15.60
CA ALA A 687 -15.28 42.48 15.07
C ALA A 687 -16.40 42.07 14.10
N ALA A 688 -16.13 41.09 13.21
CA ALA A 688 -17.12 40.57 12.26
C ALA A 688 -18.31 39.87 12.96
N VAL A 689 -18.10 39.32 14.15
CA VAL A 689 -19.18 38.69 14.94
C VAL A 689 -20.00 39.76 15.71
N ARG A 690 -19.34 40.83 16.16
CA ARG A 690 -19.97 41.92 16.93
C ARG A 690 -20.75 42.91 16.04
N GLY A 691 -20.55 42.89 14.74
CA GLY A 691 -21.23 43.70 13.74
C GLY A 691 -20.61 45.02 13.54
#